data_e11f509f93a3d77cee0e41275a4addbb
#
_entry.id   e11f509f93a3d77cee0e41275a4addbb
#
_cell.length_a   1.000
_cell.length_b   1.000
_cell.length_c   1.000
_cell.angle_alpha   90.00
_cell.angle_beta   90.00
_cell.angle_gamma   90.00
#
_symmetry.space_group_name_H-M   'P 1'
#
loop_
_entity.id
_entity.type
_entity.pdbx_description
1 polymer ?
#
loop_
_entity_poly.entity_id
_entity_poly.type
_entity_poly.pdbx_seq_one_letter_code
_entity_poly.pdbx_strand_id
1 'polypeptide(L)'
;MSKTVYDYMDWPEIEAVVYGEETAPRDVMGPRLTPDGVLIQGFFPEARAAAVVTGRTKYEMELEDEAGYYAVLIPGRRIPDYEFQVEFEKETKNFKDAYAFGGLLTEEDERAFLGGVYYEAYKKMGAHPMVMNGVAGTHFAVWAPNAVRVSVVGEFNNWDGRALPMHKMPMSGLFELFIPGVKAGDAYRYEIKAKGDVLLQKADPYGNRTQPAPLWNSVVADVSDFTWNDSGWMAERKKYDDRRQPVSIYETSLGQWKSGKELVAFAKEKGYTHVELHPVMEFLEDGSDGYPTSAYFAVSTRYGTPAEFAALVDELHQVGIGVILDWSPAQFPRYAGGLEKFDGTPLYEVKDPEMAVHPMWGTMLYNYDSPMVMDFLISNACFWLEVFHVDGLRMDDVDAMLYLDYGRKDGWTPNMYGSNENLQAIEFLKHLNSILKKRDPGALLIAQEDGLWPELTDSVENDHIGFDYKWSGGWTRDFLFYLSVDPILRKNYHDQLTLSTLYAYSEHYILTLGSRDVGSLEEFMAKLPGDEKQKLAQVREAYSYMMVHPGCKMMAPGAAIPEELGKCIQALNTLYKSSPALYQMDDEYDGFEWVQLMKYEENVITFLRKTEKPEETLLVICNFAAIPYENYQVGVPFAGKYKEIFNSDAAEFGGEGVVNSRVKTAKAEECDEREHSIKVKLPALGVSIYSCTPGKAPARKKVTAAKTAKDKTAGKLVRTVKAKTPAKKSVKEEKATKVEEAVKAEKKAETVKKRATVKNDNNKADRNSK
;
A
#
# COMPACT_ATOMS: atom_id res chain seq x y z
N MET A 1 -17.03 -49.68 -45.12
CA MET A 1 -17.67 -49.83 -43.82
C MET A 1 -17.70 -48.41 -43.22
N SER A 2 -18.81 -47.95 -42.72
CA SER A 2 -18.81 -46.69 -41.94
C SER A 2 -17.97 -46.92 -40.71
N LYS A 3 -17.12 -45.98 -40.35
CA LYS A 3 -16.33 -46.06 -39.11
C LYS A 3 -17.27 -45.94 -37.93
N THR A 4 -16.95 -46.65 -36.87
CA THR A 4 -17.62 -46.61 -35.57
C THR A 4 -17.01 -45.50 -34.70
N VAL A 5 -17.61 -45.19 -33.55
CA VAL A 5 -17.04 -44.28 -32.53
C VAL A 5 -15.62 -44.63 -32.19
N TYR A 6 -15.37 -45.96 -32.01
CA TYR A 6 -14.08 -46.54 -31.65
C TYR A 6 -12.93 -46.21 -32.63
N ASP A 7 -13.24 -46.04 -33.92
CA ASP A 7 -12.23 -45.75 -34.96
C ASP A 7 -11.71 -44.29 -34.91
N TYR A 8 -12.33 -43.43 -34.10
CA TYR A 8 -12.01 -42.01 -33.95
C TYR A 8 -11.47 -41.65 -32.56
N MET A 9 -11.39 -42.63 -31.65
CA MET A 9 -10.94 -42.46 -30.28
C MET A 9 -9.43 -42.66 -30.16
N ASP A 10 -8.79 -41.82 -29.37
CA ASP A 10 -7.39 -41.95 -28.96
C ASP A 10 -7.37 -42.51 -27.54
N TRP A 11 -7.10 -43.82 -27.46
CA TRP A 11 -7.17 -44.51 -26.15
C TRP A 11 -6.14 -44.07 -25.12
N PRO A 12 -4.87 -43.76 -25.47
CA PRO A 12 -3.91 -43.18 -24.52
C PRO A 12 -4.42 -41.87 -23.90
N GLU A 13 -5.04 -40.96 -24.69
CA GLU A 13 -5.61 -39.72 -24.18
C GLU A 13 -6.85 -39.96 -23.29
N ILE A 14 -7.70 -40.91 -23.68
CA ILE A 14 -8.86 -41.33 -22.86
C ILE A 14 -8.45 -41.89 -21.51
N GLU A 15 -7.46 -42.79 -21.50
CA GLU A 15 -6.87 -43.30 -20.26
C GLU A 15 -6.32 -42.17 -19.39
N ALA A 16 -5.62 -41.19 -20.00
CA ALA A 16 -5.13 -39.99 -19.28
C ALA A 16 -6.26 -39.17 -18.67
N VAL A 17 -7.43 -39.01 -19.35
CA VAL A 17 -8.62 -38.38 -18.75
C VAL A 17 -9.14 -39.20 -17.58
N VAL A 18 -9.31 -40.51 -17.73
CA VAL A 18 -9.84 -41.40 -16.70
C VAL A 18 -8.96 -41.41 -15.46
N TYR A 19 -7.66 -41.45 -15.64
CA TYR A 19 -6.69 -41.41 -14.51
C TYR A 19 -6.42 -39.98 -14.00
N GLY A 20 -6.99 -38.95 -14.64
CA GLY A 20 -6.81 -37.55 -14.27
C GLY A 20 -5.37 -37.08 -14.48
N GLU A 21 -4.78 -37.44 -15.61
CA GLU A 21 -3.42 -37.06 -16.02
C GLU A 21 -3.42 -36.23 -17.31
N GLU A 22 -4.61 -36.08 -17.96
CA GLU A 22 -4.76 -35.27 -19.15
C GLU A 22 -4.65 -33.77 -18.82
N THR A 23 -3.76 -33.10 -19.52
CA THR A 23 -3.50 -31.65 -19.34
C THR A 23 -4.25 -30.78 -20.31
N ALA A 24 -4.70 -31.36 -21.43
CA ALA A 24 -5.45 -30.68 -22.49
C ALA A 24 -6.84 -31.32 -22.71
N PRO A 25 -7.69 -31.46 -21.69
CA PRO A 25 -8.93 -32.20 -21.75
C PRO A 25 -9.90 -31.71 -22.85
N ARG A 26 -9.78 -30.44 -23.28
CA ARG A 26 -10.55 -29.88 -24.41
C ARG A 26 -10.20 -30.53 -25.75
N ASP A 27 -8.99 -31.05 -25.93
CA ASP A 27 -8.54 -31.70 -27.16
C ASP A 27 -9.06 -33.15 -27.25
N VAL A 28 -9.42 -33.73 -26.10
CA VAL A 28 -9.94 -35.12 -26.00
C VAL A 28 -11.46 -35.13 -25.87
N MET A 29 -12.00 -34.36 -24.92
CA MET A 29 -13.44 -34.23 -24.66
C MET A 29 -14.07 -33.12 -25.52
N GLY A 30 -15.40 -33.09 -25.56
CA GLY A 30 -16.14 -32.10 -26.34
C GLY A 30 -16.45 -32.52 -27.78
N PRO A 31 -16.97 -31.61 -28.60
CA PRO A 31 -17.42 -31.93 -29.95
C PRO A 31 -16.27 -31.82 -30.99
N ARG A 32 -16.10 -32.84 -31.80
CA ARG A 32 -15.07 -32.88 -32.86
C ARG A 32 -15.69 -33.29 -34.18
N LEU A 33 -15.40 -32.54 -35.26
CA LEU A 33 -15.80 -32.89 -36.61
C LEU A 33 -14.97 -34.05 -37.14
N THR A 34 -15.63 -35.09 -37.65
CA THR A 34 -15.04 -36.21 -38.33
C THR A 34 -15.59 -36.33 -39.78
N PRO A 35 -14.97 -37.11 -40.66
CA PRO A 35 -15.52 -37.36 -41.98
C PRO A 35 -16.92 -38.00 -41.96
N ASP A 36 -17.25 -38.80 -40.95
CA ASP A 36 -18.49 -39.56 -40.84
C ASP A 36 -19.56 -38.90 -39.96
N GLY A 37 -19.23 -37.79 -39.27
CA GLY A 37 -20.18 -37.10 -38.39
C GLY A 37 -19.49 -36.19 -37.35
N VAL A 38 -20.23 -35.87 -36.30
CA VAL A 38 -19.72 -35.14 -35.12
C VAL A 38 -19.50 -36.13 -34.01
N LEU A 39 -18.28 -36.34 -33.59
CA LEU A 39 -17.94 -37.09 -32.41
C LEU A 39 -18.10 -36.18 -31.19
N ILE A 40 -18.86 -36.66 -30.22
CA ILE A 40 -19.04 -35.97 -28.91
C ILE A 40 -18.64 -36.94 -27.82
N GLN A 41 -17.72 -36.51 -26.97
CA GLN A 41 -17.12 -37.29 -25.89
C GLN A 41 -17.27 -36.57 -24.58
N GLY A 42 -17.50 -37.30 -23.49
CA GLY A 42 -17.62 -36.73 -22.15
C GLY A 42 -17.28 -37.74 -21.05
N PHE A 43 -16.75 -37.25 -19.97
CA PHE A 43 -16.42 -38.05 -18.79
C PHE A 43 -17.36 -37.69 -17.65
N PHE A 44 -18.19 -38.66 -17.25
CA PHE A 44 -19.24 -38.52 -16.23
C PHE A 44 -19.07 -39.62 -15.16
N PRO A 45 -18.16 -39.44 -14.21
CA PRO A 45 -17.96 -40.40 -13.14
C PRO A 45 -19.28 -40.74 -12.44
N GLU A 46 -19.51 -42.03 -12.18
CA GLU A 46 -20.70 -42.59 -11.48
C GLU A 46 -22.03 -42.41 -12.29
N ALA A 47 -22.01 -42.00 -13.54
CA ALA A 47 -23.17 -41.97 -14.39
C ALA A 47 -23.62 -43.39 -14.78
N ARG A 48 -24.92 -43.66 -14.85
CA ARG A 48 -25.52 -44.89 -15.32
C ARG A 48 -25.76 -44.88 -16.82
N ALA A 49 -26.08 -43.74 -17.35
CA ALA A 49 -26.29 -43.49 -18.77
C ALA A 49 -26.06 -42.04 -19.13
N ALA A 50 -25.65 -41.79 -20.36
CA ALA A 50 -25.50 -40.45 -20.91
C ALA A 50 -26.07 -40.35 -22.31
N ALA A 51 -26.55 -39.18 -22.68
CA ALA A 51 -27.07 -38.90 -24.01
C ALA A 51 -26.77 -37.44 -24.42
N VAL A 52 -26.64 -37.23 -25.72
CA VAL A 52 -26.58 -35.91 -26.36
C VAL A 52 -27.96 -35.52 -26.86
N VAL A 53 -28.46 -34.37 -26.44
CA VAL A 53 -29.78 -33.86 -26.86
C VAL A 53 -29.57 -32.63 -27.75
N THR A 54 -30.06 -32.71 -29.01
CA THR A 54 -30.05 -31.63 -30.00
C THR A 54 -31.46 -31.29 -30.41
N GLY A 55 -32.00 -30.17 -29.93
CA GLY A 55 -33.39 -29.80 -30.13
C GLY A 55 -34.37 -30.84 -29.60
N ARG A 56 -34.97 -31.67 -30.48
CA ARG A 56 -35.93 -32.74 -30.09
C ARG A 56 -35.34 -34.15 -30.24
N THR A 57 -34.09 -34.27 -30.71
CA THR A 57 -33.45 -35.54 -31.00
C THR A 57 -32.52 -35.88 -29.85
N LYS A 58 -32.68 -37.11 -29.36
CA LYS A 58 -31.77 -37.67 -28.32
C LYS A 58 -30.92 -38.75 -28.96
N TYR A 59 -29.61 -38.68 -28.72
CA TYR A 59 -28.63 -39.67 -29.13
C TYR A 59 -28.04 -40.29 -27.89
N GLU A 60 -28.27 -41.58 -27.62
CA GLU A 60 -27.66 -42.28 -26.49
C GLU A 60 -26.16 -42.42 -26.74
N MET A 61 -25.37 -42.19 -25.72
CA MET A 61 -23.94 -42.34 -25.75
C MET A 61 -23.53 -43.77 -25.37
N GLU A 62 -22.49 -44.27 -26.01
CA GLU A 62 -21.88 -45.57 -25.65
C GLU A 62 -20.92 -45.39 -24.48
N LEU A 63 -20.96 -46.30 -23.48
CA LEU A 63 -20.02 -46.37 -22.38
C LEU A 63 -18.74 -47.03 -22.90
N GLU A 64 -17.66 -46.27 -23.02
CA GLU A 64 -16.41 -46.76 -23.59
C GLU A 64 -15.39 -47.18 -22.51
N ASP A 65 -15.49 -46.57 -21.31
CA ASP A 65 -14.72 -46.98 -20.15
C ASP A 65 -15.62 -46.99 -18.89
N GLU A 66 -15.45 -48.04 -18.07
CA GLU A 66 -16.28 -48.28 -16.88
C GLU A 66 -16.16 -47.19 -15.80
N ALA A 67 -15.13 -46.35 -15.84
CA ALA A 67 -14.97 -45.21 -14.95
C ALA A 67 -15.97 -44.07 -15.30
N GLY A 68 -16.71 -44.17 -16.43
CA GLY A 68 -17.72 -43.22 -16.83
C GLY A 68 -17.34 -42.39 -18.08
N TYR A 69 -16.50 -42.92 -18.96
CA TYR A 69 -16.19 -42.26 -20.23
C TYR A 69 -17.22 -42.66 -21.30
N TYR A 70 -17.92 -41.70 -21.86
CA TYR A 70 -19.00 -41.86 -22.82
C TYR A 70 -18.67 -41.17 -24.14
N ALA A 71 -19.07 -41.79 -25.26
CA ALA A 71 -18.90 -41.20 -26.57
C ALA A 71 -20.11 -41.49 -27.49
N VAL A 72 -20.35 -40.63 -28.50
CA VAL A 72 -21.33 -40.83 -29.53
C VAL A 72 -20.92 -40.16 -30.84
N LEU A 73 -21.17 -40.81 -31.95
CA LEU A 73 -20.99 -40.24 -33.30
C LEU A 73 -22.35 -39.86 -33.86
N ILE A 74 -22.68 -38.56 -33.91
CA ILE A 74 -23.94 -38.09 -34.44
C ILE A 74 -23.81 -37.64 -35.90
N PRO A 75 -24.85 -37.88 -36.77
CA PRO A 75 -24.82 -37.44 -38.15
C PRO A 75 -24.78 -35.91 -38.26
N GLY A 76 -23.82 -35.39 -39.06
CA GLY A 76 -23.74 -33.95 -39.29
C GLY A 76 -22.41 -33.51 -39.86
N ARG A 77 -22.37 -32.33 -40.47
CA ARG A 77 -21.17 -31.68 -40.98
C ARG A 77 -20.82 -30.38 -40.24
N ARG A 78 -21.54 -30.10 -39.18
CA ARG A 78 -21.34 -28.93 -38.27
C ARG A 78 -21.66 -29.39 -36.88
N ILE A 79 -20.95 -28.88 -35.94
CA ILE A 79 -21.23 -29.06 -34.50
C ILE A 79 -22.62 -28.41 -34.21
N PRO A 80 -23.62 -29.16 -33.75
CA PRO A 80 -24.92 -28.61 -33.38
C PRO A 80 -24.88 -27.89 -32.05
N ASP A 81 -25.89 -27.12 -31.74
CA ASP A 81 -26.18 -26.74 -30.35
C ASP A 81 -26.78 -27.96 -29.65
N TYR A 82 -26.16 -28.36 -28.51
CA TYR A 82 -26.55 -29.54 -27.76
C TYR A 82 -26.42 -29.38 -26.26
N GLU A 83 -27.00 -30.32 -25.53
CA GLU A 83 -26.86 -30.50 -24.11
C GLU A 83 -26.59 -31.98 -23.80
N PHE A 84 -25.83 -32.24 -22.75
CA PHE A 84 -25.77 -33.56 -22.17
C PHE A 84 -27.03 -33.81 -21.30
N GLN A 85 -27.58 -34.99 -21.36
CA GLN A 85 -28.55 -35.55 -20.42
C GLN A 85 -27.88 -36.76 -19.77
N VAL A 86 -27.51 -36.62 -18.50
CA VAL A 86 -26.74 -37.64 -17.75
C VAL A 86 -27.58 -38.17 -16.60
N GLU A 87 -27.79 -39.50 -16.58
CA GLU A 87 -28.54 -40.21 -15.55
C GLU A 87 -27.56 -40.71 -14.47
N PHE A 88 -27.68 -40.16 -13.27
CA PHE A 88 -27.02 -40.63 -12.06
C PHE A 88 -27.96 -41.51 -11.24
N GLU A 89 -27.45 -42.09 -10.13
CA GLU A 89 -28.25 -42.97 -9.29
C GLU A 89 -29.54 -42.29 -8.74
N LYS A 90 -29.48 -41.02 -8.40
CA LYS A 90 -30.57 -40.31 -7.71
C LYS A 90 -31.29 -39.27 -8.58
N GLU A 91 -30.67 -38.81 -9.66
CA GLU A 91 -31.19 -37.71 -10.48
C GLU A 91 -30.70 -37.81 -11.93
N THR A 92 -31.43 -37.15 -12.83
CA THR A 92 -30.97 -36.90 -14.19
C THR A 92 -30.65 -35.39 -14.33
N LYS A 93 -29.42 -35.06 -14.75
CA LYS A 93 -28.99 -33.70 -14.99
C LYS A 93 -28.92 -33.38 -16.48
N ASN A 94 -29.38 -32.17 -16.86
CA ASN A 94 -29.16 -31.60 -18.18
C ASN A 94 -28.23 -30.40 -18.05
N PHE A 95 -27.17 -30.36 -18.85
CA PHE A 95 -26.19 -29.26 -18.82
C PHE A 95 -25.49 -29.11 -20.16
N LYS A 96 -24.98 -27.91 -20.43
CA LYS A 96 -24.14 -27.63 -21.61
C LYS A 96 -22.74 -28.20 -21.38
N ASP A 97 -22.11 -28.65 -22.43
CA ASP A 97 -20.74 -29.17 -22.41
C ASP A 97 -19.74 -28.03 -22.20
N ALA A 98 -18.94 -28.09 -21.14
CA ALA A 98 -17.90 -27.11 -20.84
C ALA A 98 -16.78 -27.10 -21.89
N TYR A 99 -16.50 -28.26 -22.50
CA TYR A 99 -15.43 -28.42 -23.49
C TYR A 99 -15.84 -28.03 -24.91
N ALA A 100 -17.11 -27.67 -25.11
CA ALA A 100 -17.58 -27.08 -26.37
C ALA A 100 -17.20 -25.58 -26.50
N PHE A 101 -16.63 -24.98 -25.45
CA PHE A 101 -16.20 -23.58 -25.42
C PHE A 101 -14.68 -23.45 -25.48
N GLY A 102 -14.21 -22.41 -26.15
CA GLY A 102 -12.79 -22.05 -26.21
C GLY A 102 -12.29 -21.43 -24.90
N GLY A 103 -11.00 -21.19 -24.82
CA GLY A 103 -10.39 -20.41 -23.76
C GLY A 103 -10.46 -18.91 -24.02
N LEU A 104 -10.16 -18.12 -23.00
CA LEU A 104 -9.99 -16.65 -23.07
C LEU A 104 -8.53 -16.22 -23.04
N LEU A 105 -7.65 -17.06 -22.48
CA LEU A 105 -6.23 -16.79 -22.43
C LEU A 105 -5.61 -16.99 -23.80
N THR A 106 -4.75 -16.05 -24.18
CA THR A 106 -4.04 -16.05 -25.46
C THR A 106 -2.54 -16.32 -25.27
N GLU A 107 -1.83 -16.65 -26.32
CA GLU A 107 -0.37 -16.74 -26.26
C GLU A 107 0.31 -15.42 -25.86
N GLU A 108 -0.34 -14.27 -26.10
CA GLU A 108 0.14 -12.95 -25.67
C GLU A 108 0.00 -12.80 -24.14
N ASP A 109 -1.12 -13.25 -23.57
CA ASP A 109 -1.31 -13.31 -22.13
C ASP A 109 -0.26 -14.21 -21.46
N GLU A 110 0.02 -15.39 -22.03
CA GLU A 110 1.08 -16.28 -21.53
C GLU A 110 2.45 -15.60 -21.53
N ARG A 111 2.81 -14.94 -22.62
CA ARG A 111 4.09 -14.23 -22.73
C ARG A 111 4.19 -13.07 -21.74
N ALA A 112 3.12 -12.29 -21.59
CA ALA A 112 3.07 -11.20 -20.62
C ALA A 112 3.21 -11.72 -19.18
N PHE A 113 2.49 -12.78 -18.85
CA PHE A 113 2.52 -13.43 -17.53
C PHE A 113 3.91 -13.98 -17.19
N LEU A 114 4.53 -14.72 -18.11
CA LEU A 114 5.88 -15.24 -17.92
C LEU A 114 6.95 -14.14 -17.83
N GLY A 115 6.69 -13.00 -18.48
CA GLY A 115 7.55 -11.81 -18.39
C GLY A 115 7.35 -10.96 -17.14
N GLY A 116 6.37 -11.26 -16.27
CA GLY A 116 6.04 -10.47 -15.09
C GLY A 116 5.51 -9.07 -15.44
N VAL A 117 4.77 -8.94 -16.55
CA VAL A 117 4.23 -7.67 -17.06
C VAL A 117 2.72 -7.75 -17.37
N TYR A 118 2.04 -8.73 -16.79
CA TYR A 118 0.59 -8.92 -16.95
C TYR A 118 -0.20 -8.24 -15.82
N TYR A 119 0.04 -6.95 -15.64
CA TYR A 119 -0.52 -6.16 -14.51
C TYR A 119 -2.05 -6.15 -14.44
N GLU A 120 -2.74 -6.51 -15.52
CA GLU A 120 -4.19 -6.66 -15.57
C GLU A 120 -4.65 -8.13 -15.44
N ALA A 121 -3.79 -9.00 -14.89
CA ALA A 121 -4.11 -10.42 -14.71
C ALA A 121 -5.45 -10.62 -13.98
N TYR A 122 -5.80 -9.75 -13.04
CA TYR A 122 -7.09 -9.77 -12.31
C TYR A 122 -8.33 -9.71 -13.23
N LYS A 123 -8.19 -9.32 -14.50
CA LYS A 123 -9.33 -9.27 -15.46
C LYS A 123 -9.66 -10.62 -16.09
N LYS A 124 -8.70 -11.56 -16.06
CA LYS A 124 -8.87 -12.89 -16.68
C LYS A 124 -8.57 -14.05 -15.71
N MET A 125 -7.64 -13.85 -14.76
CA MET A 125 -7.35 -14.83 -13.71
C MET A 125 -8.44 -14.81 -12.65
N GLY A 126 -8.74 -15.97 -12.06
CA GLY A 126 -9.83 -16.11 -11.10
C GLY A 126 -11.12 -16.59 -11.77
N ALA A 127 -12.27 -16.23 -11.20
CA ALA A 127 -13.60 -16.64 -11.65
C ALA A 127 -14.42 -15.44 -12.14
N HIS A 128 -14.70 -15.41 -13.45
CA HIS A 128 -15.38 -14.31 -14.11
C HIS A 128 -16.73 -14.76 -14.71
N PRO A 129 -17.88 -14.36 -14.11
CA PRO A 129 -19.19 -14.59 -14.70
C PRO A 129 -19.29 -13.86 -16.03
N MET A 130 -19.74 -14.56 -17.08
CA MET A 130 -19.85 -13.98 -18.42
C MET A 130 -20.81 -14.74 -19.31
N VAL A 131 -21.03 -14.19 -20.50
CA VAL A 131 -21.76 -14.86 -21.59
C VAL A 131 -20.78 -15.20 -22.70
N MET A 132 -20.55 -16.51 -22.94
CA MET A 132 -19.71 -16.99 -24.02
C MET A 132 -20.56 -17.69 -25.07
N ASN A 133 -20.46 -17.26 -26.34
CA ASN A 133 -21.27 -17.79 -27.46
C ASN A 133 -22.79 -17.83 -27.18
N GLY A 134 -23.31 -16.85 -26.41
CA GLY A 134 -24.74 -16.77 -26.05
C GLY A 134 -25.14 -17.63 -24.85
N VAL A 135 -24.21 -18.31 -24.19
CA VAL A 135 -24.45 -19.15 -23.01
C VAL A 135 -23.84 -18.47 -21.77
N ALA A 136 -24.67 -18.26 -20.73
CA ALA A 136 -24.21 -17.74 -19.47
C ALA A 136 -23.45 -18.81 -18.67
N GLY A 137 -22.34 -18.42 -18.05
CA GLY A 137 -21.49 -19.28 -17.26
C GLY A 137 -20.38 -18.49 -16.58
N THR A 138 -19.37 -19.19 -16.07
CA THR A 138 -18.22 -18.59 -15.43
C THR A 138 -16.93 -19.12 -16.07
N HIS A 139 -16.04 -18.22 -16.43
CA HIS A 139 -14.68 -18.55 -16.84
C HIS A 139 -13.80 -18.61 -15.59
N PHE A 140 -12.97 -19.66 -15.48
CA PHE A 140 -12.01 -19.88 -14.41
C PHE A 140 -10.61 -19.93 -14.99
N ALA A 141 -9.65 -19.28 -14.33
CA ALA A 141 -8.24 -19.35 -14.70
C ALA A 141 -7.35 -19.31 -13.46
N VAL A 142 -6.31 -20.17 -13.43
CA VAL A 142 -5.39 -20.28 -12.31
C VAL A 142 -3.99 -20.72 -12.74
N TRP A 143 -2.97 -20.30 -12.01
CA TRP A 143 -1.58 -20.66 -12.25
C TRP A 143 -1.14 -21.81 -11.34
N ALA A 144 -0.74 -22.96 -11.94
CA ALA A 144 -0.28 -24.14 -11.22
C ALA A 144 0.70 -24.97 -12.09
N PRO A 145 1.88 -24.44 -12.46
CA PRO A 145 2.75 -25.03 -13.48
C PRO A 145 3.22 -26.45 -13.20
N ASN A 146 3.35 -26.82 -11.91
CA ASN A 146 3.84 -28.13 -11.48
C ASN A 146 2.72 -29.14 -11.22
N ALA A 147 1.45 -28.72 -11.33
CA ALA A 147 0.28 -29.60 -11.20
C ALA A 147 0.20 -30.57 -12.38
N VAL A 148 -0.20 -31.80 -12.07
CA VAL A 148 -0.57 -32.83 -13.06
C VAL A 148 -1.96 -32.49 -13.64
N ARG A 149 -2.92 -32.14 -12.79
CA ARG A 149 -4.28 -31.72 -13.14
C ARG A 149 -4.76 -30.63 -12.19
N VAL A 150 -5.50 -29.69 -12.72
CA VAL A 150 -6.32 -28.75 -11.93
C VAL A 150 -7.77 -28.91 -12.36
N SER A 151 -8.70 -28.97 -11.41
CA SER A 151 -10.14 -29.04 -11.67
C SER A 151 -10.89 -28.01 -10.84
N VAL A 152 -11.99 -27.47 -11.39
CA VAL A 152 -12.90 -26.64 -10.61
C VAL A 152 -13.90 -27.53 -9.92
N VAL A 153 -14.05 -27.40 -8.61
CA VAL A 153 -14.97 -28.18 -7.79
C VAL A 153 -15.94 -27.27 -7.02
N GLY A 154 -17.19 -27.70 -6.93
CA GLY A 154 -18.27 -26.99 -6.23
C GLY A 154 -19.53 -27.82 -6.16
N GLU A 155 -20.61 -27.26 -5.62
CA GLU A 155 -21.90 -27.96 -5.57
C GLU A 155 -22.41 -28.37 -6.97
N PHE A 156 -22.04 -27.64 -8.03
CA PHE A 156 -22.44 -27.90 -9.41
C PHE A 156 -21.90 -29.24 -9.96
N ASN A 157 -20.83 -29.78 -9.39
CA ASN A 157 -20.26 -31.07 -9.73
C ASN A 157 -20.04 -31.98 -8.51
N ASN A 158 -20.79 -31.75 -7.43
CA ASN A 158 -20.70 -32.52 -6.17
C ASN A 158 -19.28 -32.55 -5.57
N TRP A 159 -18.48 -31.51 -5.79
CA TRP A 159 -17.08 -31.40 -5.34
C TRP A 159 -16.16 -32.50 -5.90
N ASP A 160 -16.50 -33.10 -7.05
CA ASP A 160 -15.73 -34.16 -7.71
C ASP A 160 -14.75 -33.56 -8.72
N GLY A 161 -13.47 -33.59 -8.40
CA GLY A 161 -12.41 -33.04 -9.27
C GLY A 161 -12.15 -33.88 -10.54
N ARG A 162 -12.76 -35.05 -10.69
CA ARG A 162 -12.69 -35.82 -11.93
C ARG A 162 -13.56 -35.23 -13.05
N ALA A 163 -14.61 -34.52 -12.68
CA ALA A 163 -15.68 -34.10 -13.60
C ALA A 163 -15.35 -32.91 -14.49
N LEU A 164 -14.56 -31.95 -14.02
CA LEU A 164 -14.28 -30.69 -14.71
C LEU A 164 -12.78 -30.32 -14.64
N PRO A 165 -11.89 -31.15 -15.21
CA PRO A 165 -10.48 -30.80 -15.37
C PRO A 165 -10.31 -29.61 -16.32
N MET A 166 -9.40 -28.69 -15.96
CA MET A 166 -9.10 -27.49 -16.70
C MET A 166 -8.05 -27.75 -17.79
N HIS A 167 -8.09 -26.98 -18.86
CA HIS A 167 -7.12 -27.05 -19.95
C HIS A 167 -5.86 -26.26 -19.59
N LYS A 168 -4.68 -26.91 -19.67
CA LYS A 168 -3.38 -26.31 -19.34
C LYS A 168 -2.80 -25.60 -20.54
N MET A 169 -2.42 -24.34 -20.36
CA MET A 169 -1.61 -23.60 -21.30
C MET A 169 -0.14 -24.09 -21.24
N PRO A 170 0.45 -24.51 -22.38
CA PRO A 170 1.68 -25.30 -22.35
C PRO A 170 2.94 -24.53 -21.94
N MET A 171 3.01 -23.23 -22.18
CA MET A 171 4.20 -22.43 -21.86
C MET A 171 4.22 -21.93 -20.43
N SER A 172 3.10 -21.44 -19.92
CA SER A 172 3.01 -20.78 -18.61
C SER A 172 2.61 -21.67 -17.46
N GLY A 173 1.90 -22.78 -17.79
CA GLY A 173 1.26 -23.61 -16.78
C GLY A 173 0.03 -22.93 -16.14
N LEU A 174 -0.56 -21.95 -16.84
CA LEU A 174 -1.89 -21.45 -16.59
C LEU A 174 -2.91 -22.52 -16.96
N PHE A 175 -3.97 -22.67 -16.17
CA PHE A 175 -5.11 -23.52 -16.45
C PHE A 175 -6.35 -22.69 -16.63
N GLU A 176 -7.23 -23.02 -17.60
CA GLU A 176 -8.50 -22.34 -17.80
C GLU A 176 -9.63 -23.28 -18.17
N LEU A 177 -10.86 -22.91 -17.81
CA LEU A 177 -12.09 -23.58 -18.23
C LEU A 177 -13.29 -22.62 -18.12
N PHE A 178 -14.14 -22.59 -19.17
CA PHE A 178 -15.45 -21.98 -19.07
C PHE A 178 -16.48 -23.04 -18.66
N ILE A 179 -17.24 -22.79 -17.58
CA ILE A 179 -18.26 -23.72 -17.08
C ILE A 179 -19.64 -23.08 -17.25
N PRO A 180 -20.44 -23.58 -18.21
CA PRO A 180 -21.81 -23.12 -18.41
C PRO A 180 -22.68 -23.32 -17.17
N GLY A 181 -23.55 -22.33 -16.87
CA GLY A 181 -24.52 -22.41 -15.77
C GLY A 181 -23.98 -22.06 -14.39
N VAL A 182 -22.67 -22.05 -14.19
CA VAL A 182 -22.04 -21.54 -12.96
C VAL A 182 -22.15 -20.01 -12.94
N LYS A 183 -22.57 -19.44 -11.81
CA LYS A 183 -22.98 -18.04 -11.70
C LYS A 183 -22.50 -17.40 -10.40
N ALA A 184 -22.63 -16.08 -10.32
CA ALA A 184 -22.35 -15.34 -9.09
C ALA A 184 -23.14 -15.92 -7.91
N GLY A 185 -22.43 -16.13 -6.79
CA GLY A 185 -22.92 -16.76 -5.58
C GLY A 185 -22.53 -18.23 -5.43
N ASP A 186 -22.14 -18.92 -6.51
CA ASP A 186 -21.71 -20.31 -6.42
C ASP A 186 -20.33 -20.42 -5.76
N ALA A 187 -20.23 -21.32 -4.78
CA ALA A 187 -18.98 -21.61 -4.08
C ALA A 187 -18.14 -22.62 -4.85
N TYR A 188 -16.82 -22.42 -4.85
CA TYR A 188 -15.89 -23.30 -5.56
C TYR A 188 -14.51 -23.37 -4.88
N ARG A 189 -13.73 -24.35 -5.30
CA ARG A 189 -12.27 -24.48 -5.07
C ARG A 189 -11.59 -25.00 -6.31
N TYR A 190 -10.26 -24.95 -6.33
CA TYR A 190 -9.45 -25.74 -7.24
C TYR A 190 -9.01 -27.04 -6.53
N GLU A 191 -9.34 -28.20 -7.12
CA GLU A 191 -8.70 -29.46 -6.77
C GLU A 191 -7.48 -29.64 -7.63
N ILE A 192 -6.32 -29.71 -7.00
CA ILE A 192 -5.02 -29.81 -7.67
C ILE A 192 -4.46 -31.21 -7.42
N LYS A 193 -4.27 -31.99 -8.49
CA LYS A 193 -3.51 -33.24 -8.46
C LYS A 193 -2.03 -32.90 -8.64
N ALA A 194 -1.29 -32.94 -7.54
CA ALA A 194 0.16 -32.75 -7.54
C ALA A 194 0.89 -34.06 -7.86
N LYS A 195 2.20 -33.98 -8.12
CA LYS A 195 3.04 -35.16 -8.35
C LYS A 195 2.95 -36.12 -7.17
N GLY A 196 2.90 -37.42 -7.49
CA GLY A 196 2.78 -38.50 -6.47
C GLY A 196 1.36 -38.73 -5.98
N ASP A 197 0.37 -38.40 -6.80
CA ASP A 197 -1.08 -38.57 -6.55
C ASP A 197 -1.62 -37.85 -5.30
N VAL A 198 -0.97 -36.74 -4.90
CA VAL A 198 -1.42 -35.92 -3.79
C VAL A 198 -2.52 -35.03 -4.31
N LEU A 199 -3.72 -35.04 -3.70
CA LEU A 199 -4.82 -34.15 -3.97
C LEU A 199 -4.82 -33.00 -2.97
N LEU A 200 -4.84 -31.78 -3.49
CA LEU A 200 -4.90 -30.52 -2.72
C LEU A 200 -6.20 -29.80 -3.05
N GLN A 201 -6.82 -29.21 -2.02
CA GLN A 201 -8.00 -28.35 -2.17
C GLN A 201 -7.57 -26.91 -1.88
N LYS A 202 -7.59 -26.05 -2.88
CA LYS A 202 -7.07 -24.68 -2.84
C LYS A 202 -8.17 -23.64 -3.10
N ALA A 203 -8.16 -22.57 -2.32
CA ALA A 203 -8.92 -21.38 -2.65
C ALA A 203 -8.30 -20.68 -3.87
N ASP A 204 -9.09 -19.89 -4.57
CA ASP A 204 -8.61 -19.16 -5.74
C ASP A 204 -7.73 -17.96 -5.32
N PRO A 205 -6.46 -17.88 -5.79
CA PRO A 205 -5.59 -16.76 -5.50
C PRO A 205 -6.14 -15.40 -5.97
N TYR A 206 -6.93 -15.39 -7.06
CA TYR A 206 -7.58 -14.21 -7.63
C TYR A 206 -9.07 -14.11 -7.29
N GLY A 207 -9.56 -14.92 -6.35
CA GLY A 207 -10.97 -14.94 -5.98
C GLY A 207 -11.44 -13.62 -5.37
N ASN A 208 -12.55 -13.07 -5.91
CA ASN A 208 -13.06 -11.76 -5.51
C ASN A 208 -13.99 -11.80 -4.28
N ARG A 209 -14.34 -12.97 -3.81
CA ARG A 209 -15.18 -13.19 -2.63
C ARG A 209 -14.89 -14.56 -2.03
N THR A 210 -15.10 -14.67 -0.70
CA THR A 210 -14.96 -15.93 0.04
C THR A 210 -16.24 -16.27 0.79
N GLN A 211 -16.36 -17.53 1.21
CA GLN A 211 -17.31 -17.89 2.27
C GLN A 211 -16.68 -17.61 3.64
N PRO A 212 -17.50 -17.29 4.65
CA PRO A 212 -16.97 -17.07 6.01
C PRO A 212 -16.38 -18.36 6.61
N ALA A 213 -15.65 -18.17 7.70
CA ALA A 213 -15.12 -19.28 8.51
C ALA A 213 -16.24 -20.30 8.85
N PRO A 214 -15.94 -21.59 8.93
CA PRO A 214 -14.63 -22.23 8.69
C PRO A 214 -14.47 -22.73 7.24
N LEU A 215 -15.38 -22.41 6.34
CA LEU A 215 -15.41 -22.96 4.99
C LEU A 215 -14.30 -22.42 4.09
N TRP A 216 -14.09 -21.09 4.10
CA TRP A 216 -13.06 -20.41 3.29
C TRP A 216 -13.06 -20.79 1.79
N ASN A 217 -14.20 -21.22 1.24
CA ASN A 217 -14.31 -21.46 -0.19
C ASN A 217 -14.34 -20.13 -0.93
N SER A 218 -13.75 -20.09 -2.11
CA SER A 218 -13.95 -18.97 -3.03
C SER A 218 -15.40 -18.95 -3.52
N VAL A 219 -15.92 -17.76 -3.80
CA VAL A 219 -17.30 -17.56 -4.29
C VAL A 219 -17.21 -16.74 -5.57
N VAL A 220 -17.90 -17.20 -6.62
CA VAL A 220 -18.02 -16.46 -7.86
C VAL A 220 -18.67 -15.11 -7.60
N ALA A 221 -18.01 -14.01 -7.95
CA ALA A 221 -18.51 -12.65 -7.77
C ALA A 221 -18.22 -11.80 -8.99
N ASP A 222 -19.17 -10.94 -9.35
CA ASP A 222 -18.93 -9.89 -10.33
C ASP A 222 -18.63 -8.58 -9.58
N VAL A 223 -17.39 -8.11 -9.68
CA VAL A 223 -16.94 -6.85 -9.07
C VAL A 223 -17.04 -5.68 -10.04
N SER A 224 -17.40 -5.93 -11.30
CA SER A 224 -17.56 -4.90 -12.33
C SER A 224 -18.96 -4.28 -12.39
N ASP A 225 -19.94 -4.83 -11.66
CA ASP A 225 -21.36 -4.43 -11.72
C ASP A 225 -21.69 -3.24 -10.80
N PHE A 226 -20.71 -2.46 -10.37
CA PHE A 226 -20.93 -1.27 -9.55
C PHE A 226 -20.92 0.00 -10.40
N THR A 227 -21.92 0.87 -10.23
CA THR A 227 -22.00 2.15 -10.95
C THR A 227 -21.42 3.27 -10.09
N TRP A 228 -20.23 3.73 -10.44
CA TRP A 228 -19.51 4.80 -9.78
C TRP A 228 -20.11 6.19 -10.06
N ASN A 229 -20.13 7.06 -9.05
CA ASN A 229 -20.56 8.46 -9.15
C ASN A 229 -19.41 9.45 -8.82
N ASP A 230 -18.20 8.95 -8.73
CA ASP A 230 -17.00 9.66 -8.27
C ASP A 230 -16.11 10.21 -9.40
N SER A 231 -16.61 10.26 -10.64
CA SER A 231 -15.83 10.70 -11.83
C SER A 231 -15.17 12.08 -11.67
N GLY A 232 -15.80 12.98 -10.91
CA GLY A 232 -15.23 14.30 -10.56
C GLY A 232 -13.99 14.16 -9.67
N TRP A 233 -14.07 13.35 -8.63
CA TRP A 233 -12.97 13.03 -7.73
C TRP A 233 -11.79 12.40 -8.49
N MET A 234 -12.05 11.35 -9.27
CA MET A 234 -11.04 10.65 -10.06
C MET A 234 -10.34 11.56 -11.09
N ALA A 235 -11.03 12.59 -11.61
CA ALA A 235 -10.44 13.56 -12.51
C ALA A 235 -9.55 14.58 -11.77
N GLU A 236 -9.92 14.99 -10.55
CA GLU A 236 -9.12 15.90 -9.72
C GLU A 236 -7.91 15.16 -9.12
N ARG A 237 -8.06 13.90 -8.66
CA ARG A 237 -6.98 13.07 -8.11
C ARG A 237 -5.76 13.01 -9.04
N LYS A 238 -5.98 12.85 -10.35
CA LYS A 238 -4.90 12.80 -11.35
C LYS A 238 -4.07 14.09 -11.47
N LYS A 239 -4.57 15.21 -10.92
CA LYS A 239 -3.89 16.51 -10.93
C LYS A 239 -3.29 16.82 -9.55
N TYR A 240 -3.49 15.96 -8.58
CA TYR A 240 -3.10 16.20 -7.20
C TYR A 240 -1.57 16.24 -7.07
N ASP A 241 -1.07 17.36 -6.55
CA ASP A 241 0.31 17.50 -6.05
C ASP A 241 0.25 17.34 -4.53
N ASP A 242 0.40 16.14 -4.07
CA ASP A 242 0.28 15.72 -2.68
C ASP A 242 1.27 16.43 -1.74
N ARG A 243 2.43 16.84 -2.25
CA ARG A 243 3.45 17.55 -1.46
C ARG A 243 3.05 19.00 -1.12
N ARG A 244 2.13 19.58 -1.89
CA ARG A 244 1.65 20.95 -1.73
C ARG A 244 0.20 21.07 -1.30
N GLN A 245 -0.39 19.94 -0.94
CA GLN A 245 -1.77 19.83 -0.45
C GLN A 245 -1.79 19.33 1.01
N PRO A 246 -2.81 19.71 1.78
CA PRO A 246 -2.93 19.21 3.13
C PRO A 246 -3.34 17.73 3.13
N VAL A 247 -2.55 16.88 3.77
CA VAL A 247 -2.85 15.46 3.98
C VAL A 247 -3.06 15.19 5.46
N SER A 248 -4.32 15.01 5.86
CA SER A 248 -4.73 14.65 7.21
C SER A 248 -5.54 13.36 7.14
N ILE A 249 -4.99 12.30 7.70
CA ILE A 249 -5.48 10.92 7.60
C ILE A 249 -6.17 10.53 8.90
N TYR A 250 -7.35 9.93 8.79
CA TYR A 250 -8.02 9.21 9.86
C TYR A 250 -7.80 7.72 9.70
N GLU A 251 -7.01 7.11 10.58
CA GLU A 251 -6.77 5.67 10.61
C GLU A 251 -7.87 4.95 11.41
N THR A 252 -8.46 3.90 10.80
CA THR A 252 -9.52 3.13 11.45
C THR A 252 -9.71 1.74 10.83
N SER A 253 -10.33 0.82 11.58
CA SER A 253 -10.85 -0.45 11.05
C SER A 253 -12.34 -0.33 10.75
N LEU A 254 -12.81 -0.94 9.66
CA LEU A 254 -14.24 -1.00 9.32
C LEU A 254 -15.07 -1.67 10.42
N GLY A 255 -14.48 -2.62 11.16
CA GLY A 255 -15.14 -3.30 12.28
C GLY A 255 -15.51 -2.41 13.47
N GLN A 256 -14.94 -1.20 13.56
CA GLN A 256 -15.27 -0.23 14.61
C GLN A 256 -16.57 0.55 14.34
N TRP A 257 -17.12 0.46 13.13
CA TRP A 257 -18.26 1.25 12.69
C TRP A 257 -19.51 0.37 12.50
N LYS A 258 -20.66 0.89 12.91
CA LYS A 258 -21.94 0.20 12.68
C LYS A 258 -22.35 0.22 11.21
N SER A 259 -21.88 1.21 10.46
CA SER A 259 -22.11 1.33 9.01
C SER A 259 -21.09 2.26 8.37
N GLY A 260 -20.84 2.09 7.06
CA GLY A 260 -20.01 3.00 6.28
C GLY A 260 -20.48 4.47 6.35
N LYS A 261 -21.80 4.70 6.44
CA LYS A 261 -22.37 6.06 6.56
C LYS A 261 -21.97 6.78 7.85
N GLU A 262 -21.82 6.06 8.95
CA GLU A 262 -21.31 6.65 10.19
C GLU A 262 -19.85 7.08 10.05
N LEU A 263 -19.01 6.27 9.42
CA LEU A 263 -17.63 6.61 9.11
C LEU A 263 -17.54 7.85 8.21
N VAL A 264 -18.31 7.88 7.10
CA VAL A 264 -18.36 9.02 6.18
C VAL A 264 -18.77 10.30 6.92
N ALA A 265 -19.83 10.23 7.75
CA ALA A 265 -20.30 11.37 8.53
C ALA A 265 -19.24 11.89 9.51
N PHE A 266 -18.58 10.98 10.22
CA PHE A 266 -17.52 11.30 11.18
C PHE A 266 -16.30 11.95 10.48
N ALA A 267 -15.76 11.31 9.46
CA ALA A 267 -14.57 11.81 8.76
C ALA A 267 -14.83 13.20 8.14
N LYS A 268 -16.02 13.40 7.55
CA LYS A 268 -16.46 14.69 7.03
C LYS A 268 -16.59 15.75 8.12
N GLU A 269 -17.27 15.42 9.23
CA GLU A 269 -17.46 16.35 10.35
C GLU A 269 -16.12 16.78 10.95
N LYS A 270 -15.20 15.81 11.18
CA LYS A 270 -13.89 16.10 11.75
C LYS A 270 -12.92 16.74 10.75
N GLY A 271 -13.29 16.78 9.47
CA GLY A 271 -12.58 17.53 8.43
C GLY A 271 -11.31 16.86 7.92
N TYR A 272 -11.18 15.55 8.02
CA TYR A 272 -10.09 14.79 7.44
C TYR A 272 -10.07 14.89 5.92
N THR A 273 -8.91 14.69 5.32
CA THR A 273 -8.75 14.62 3.86
C THR A 273 -8.79 13.20 3.34
N HIS A 274 -8.34 12.24 4.16
CA HIS A 274 -8.30 10.82 3.83
C HIS A 274 -8.74 9.98 5.02
N VAL A 275 -9.25 8.79 4.71
CA VAL A 275 -9.44 7.69 5.66
C VAL A 275 -8.47 6.58 5.28
N GLU A 276 -7.65 6.12 6.22
CA GLU A 276 -6.82 4.92 6.08
C GLU A 276 -7.52 3.76 6.76
N LEU A 277 -7.78 2.71 6.00
CA LEU A 277 -8.48 1.53 6.46
C LEU A 277 -7.48 0.40 6.74
N HIS A 278 -7.50 -0.13 7.96
CA HIS A 278 -6.86 -1.41 8.26
C HIS A 278 -7.26 -2.45 7.23
N PRO A 279 -6.51 -3.57 7.05
CA PRO A 279 -6.72 -4.47 5.92
C PRO A 279 -8.18 -4.83 5.71
N VAL A 280 -8.69 -4.52 4.53
CA VAL A 280 -10.08 -4.86 4.12
C VAL A 280 -10.12 -6.18 3.39
N MET A 281 -8.98 -6.72 2.98
CA MET A 281 -8.83 -8.01 2.32
C MET A 281 -9.17 -9.14 3.30
N GLU A 282 -9.53 -10.32 2.77
CA GLU A 282 -9.89 -11.44 3.62
C GLU A 282 -8.70 -12.00 4.41
N PHE A 283 -8.95 -12.39 5.65
CA PHE A 283 -7.97 -12.98 6.57
C PHE A 283 -8.61 -14.11 7.40
N LEU A 284 -7.76 -15.00 7.98
CA LEU A 284 -8.25 -16.26 8.56
C LEU A 284 -8.75 -16.13 10.00
N GLU A 285 -8.07 -15.35 10.84
CA GLU A 285 -8.29 -15.37 12.29
C GLU A 285 -9.20 -14.23 12.75
N ASP A 286 -10.33 -14.59 13.37
CA ASP A 286 -11.19 -13.61 14.03
C ASP A 286 -10.46 -12.94 15.21
N GLY A 287 -10.54 -11.62 15.27
CA GLY A 287 -9.89 -10.82 16.30
C GLY A 287 -8.41 -10.50 16.03
N SER A 288 -7.86 -10.94 14.88
CA SER A 288 -6.59 -10.41 14.39
C SER A 288 -6.78 -9.04 13.75
N ASP A 289 -5.68 -8.33 13.54
CA ASP A 289 -5.64 -7.04 12.85
C ASP A 289 -5.76 -7.13 11.32
N GLY A 290 -5.82 -8.36 10.77
CA GLY A 290 -6.06 -8.62 9.35
C GLY A 290 -4.83 -8.64 8.45
N TYR A 291 -3.63 -8.35 8.96
CA TYR A 291 -2.42 -8.24 8.14
C TYR A 291 -1.94 -9.55 7.50
N PRO A 292 -2.07 -10.75 8.08
CA PRO A 292 -1.87 -11.97 7.33
C PRO A 292 -3.02 -12.22 6.35
N THR A 293 -2.99 -11.52 5.20
CA THR A 293 -4.02 -11.60 4.14
C THR A 293 -4.09 -12.99 3.52
N SER A 294 -5.27 -13.59 3.49
CA SER A 294 -5.50 -14.93 2.92
C SER A 294 -6.11 -14.93 1.53
N ALA A 295 -6.88 -13.89 1.16
CA ALA A 295 -7.43 -13.69 -0.18
C ALA A 295 -7.27 -12.22 -0.60
N TYR A 296 -6.29 -11.96 -1.44
CA TYR A 296 -5.82 -10.63 -1.79
C TYR A 296 -6.80 -9.81 -2.63
N PHE A 297 -7.64 -10.47 -3.43
CA PHE A 297 -8.61 -9.82 -4.32
C PHE A 297 -10.04 -9.81 -3.76
N ALA A 298 -10.22 -10.24 -2.50
CA ALA A 298 -11.53 -10.33 -1.88
C ALA A 298 -11.68 -9.33 -0.73
N VAL A 299 -12.79 -8.59 -0.72
CA VAL A 299 -13.23 -7.86 0.46
C VAL A 299 -13.62 -8.89 1.53
N SER A 300 -13.14 -8.72 2.77
CA SER A 300 -13.44 -9.62 3.87
C SER A 300 -14.95 -9.71 4.12
N THR A 301 -15.44 -10.92 4.29
CA THR A 301 -16.85 -11.21 4.61
C THR A 301 -17.33 -10.54 5.90
N ARG A 302 -16.39 -10.12 6.77
CA ARG A 302 -16.67 -9.38 8.00
C ARG A 302 -17.16 -7.96 7.74
N TYR A 303 -16.77 -7.39 6.59
CA TYR A 303 -17.06 -5.99 6.21
C TYR A 303 -18.14 -5.87 5.14
N GLY A 304 -18.72 -7.00 4.71
CA GLY A 304 -19.81 -7.03 3.77
C GLY A 304 -19.42 -7.57 2.40
N THR A 305 -20.09 -7.07 1.37
CA THR A 305 -19.89 -7.46 -0.03
C THR A 305 -18.96 -6.50 -0.76
N PRO A 306 -18.34 -6.92 -1.88
CA PRO A 306 -17.59 -6.01 -2.75
C PRO A 306 -18.37 -4.75 -3.16
N ALA A 307 -19.68 -4.88 -3.45
CA ALA A 307 -20.53 -3.74 -3.83
C ALA A 307 -20.75 -2.76 -2.65
N GLU A 308 -20.88 -3.26 -1.42
CA GLU A 308 -21.01 -2.40 -0.23
C GLU A 308 -19.71 -1.64 0.05
N PHE A 309 -18.56 -2.27 -0.16
CA PHE A 309 -17.26 -1.59 -0.05
C PHE A 309 -17.10 -0.53 -1.15
N ALA A 310 -17.43 -0.85 -2.41
CA ALA A 310 -17.40 0.13 -3.49
C ALA A 310 -18.32 1.34 -3.19
N ALA A 311 -19.51 1.09 -2.62
CA ALA A 311 -20.42 2.16 -2.22
C ALA A 311 -19.85 3.05 -1.11
N LEU A 312 -19.10 2.49 -0.16
CA LEU A 312 -18.41 3.27 0.88
C LEU A 312 -17.35 4.18 0.28
N VAL A 313 -16.52 3.67 -0.65
CA VAL A 313 -15.50 4.46 -1.33
C VAL A 313 -16.16 5.60 -2.13
N ASP A 314 -17.20 5.29 -2.91
CA ASP A 314 -17.96 6.27 -3.69
C ASP A 314 -18.57 7.38 -2.80
N GLU A 315 -19.16 7.01 -1.64
CA GLU A 315 -19.70 7.97 -0.67
C GLU A 315 -18.62 8.87 -0.05
N LEU A 316 -17.43 8.34 0.25
CA LEU A 316 -16.29 9.14 0.74
C LEU A 316 -15.80 10.12 -0.32
N HIS A 317 -15.65 9.69 -1.58
CA HIS A 317 -15.27 10.55 -2.70
C HIS A 317 -16.28 11.69 -2.94
N GLN A 318 -17.57 11.40 -2.83
CA GLN A 318 -18.61 12.44 -2.99
C GLN A 318 -18.57 13.53 -1.91
N VAL A 319 -17.99 13.24 -0.75
CA VAL A 319 -17.78 14.26 0.31
C VAL A 319 -16.37 14.85 0.31
N GLY A 320 -15.52 14.50 -0.68
CA GLY A 320 -14.17 15.03 -0.85
C GLY A 320 -13.14 14.39 0.08
N ILE A 321 -13.27 13.10 0.36
CA ILE A 321 -12.37 12.33 1.23
C ILE A 321 -11.83 11.12 0.46
N GLY A 322 -10.49 11.01 0.39
CA GLY A 322 -9.81 9.88 -0.22
C GLY A 322 -9.75 8.65 0.71
N VAL A 323 -9.50 7.48 0.11
CA VAL A 323 -9.41 6.20 0.81
C VAL A 323 -8.03 5.58 0.59
N ILE A 324 -7.32 5.29 1.67
CA ILE A 324 -6.05 4.58 1.67
C ILE A 324 -6.29 3.19 2.26
N LEU A 325 -5.73 2.15 1.65
CA LEU A 325 -5.79 0.81 2.20
C LEU A 325 -4.46 0.36 2.76
N ASP A 326 -4.50 -0.28 3.90
CA ASP A 326 -3.38 -1.08 4.39
C ASP A 326 -3.22 -2.31 3.53
N TRP A 327 -2.01 -2.53 3.03
CA TRP A 327 -1.68 -3.61 2.12
C TRP A 327 -0.37 -4.28 2.53
N SER A 328 -0.38 -5.60 2.67
CA SER A 328 0.77 -6.37 3.14
C SER A 328 1.33 -7.27 2.03
N PRO A 329 2.23 -6.78 1.17
CA PRO A 329 2.89 -7.59 0.15
C PRO A 329 4.09 -8.38 0.68
N ALA A 330 4.42 -8.25 1.97
CA ALA A 330 5.57 -8.92 2.56
C ALA A 330 5.34 -10.40 2.83
N GLN A 331 4.11 -10.80 3.16
CA GLN A 331 3.83 -12.10 3.76
C GLN A 331 2.40 -12.57 3.50
N PHE A 332 2.18 -13.89 3.68
CA PHE A 332 0.85 -14.50 3.67
C PHE A 332 0.76 -15.63 4.72
N PRO A 333 -0.45 -16.00 5.18
CA PRO A 333 -0.61 -16.98 6.25
C PRO A 333 -0.23 -18.39 5.79
N ARG A 334 0.30 -19.19 6.72
CA ARG A 334 0.50 -20.63 6.52
C ARG A 334 -0.84 -21.34 6.63
N TYR A 335 -1.44 -21.57 5.47
CA TYR A 335 -2.75 -22.19 5.37
C TYR A 335 -2.79 -23.17 4.19
N ALA A 336 -3.01 -24.44 4.46
CA ALA A 336 -2.99 -25.49 3.44
C ALA A 336 -4.00 -25.27 2.30
N GLY A 337 -5.12 -24.60 2.57
CA GLY A 337 -6.12 -24.23 1.57
C GLY A 337 -5.83 -22.93 0.79
N GLY A 338 -4.76 -22.19 1.14
CA GLY A 338 -4.34 -20.94 0.51
C GLY A 338 -3.11 -21.10 -0.38
N LEU A 339 -2.24 -20.06 -0.38
CA LEU A 339 -1.09 -19.96 -1.29
C LEU A 339 0.07 -20.92 -0.93
N GLU A 340 0.22 -21.30 0.34
CA GLU A 340 1.32 -22.20 0.78
C GLU A 340 1.34 -23.49 -0.04
N LYS A 341 2.45 -23.77 -0.71
CA LYS A 341 2.62 -24.93 -1.61
C LYS A 341 1.43 -25.13 -2.54
N PHE A 342 1.07 -24.09 -3.27
CA PHE A 342 -0.19 -24.01 -4.01
C PHE A 342 -0.40 -25.20 -4.96
N ASP A 343 0.60 -25.56 -5.74
CA ASP A 343 0.57 -26.69 -6.67
C ASP A 343 1.36 -27.93 -6.16
N GLY A 344 1.57 -27.99 -4.85
CA GLY A 344 2.38 -29.03 -4.18
C GLY A 344 3.86 -28.66 -4.08
N THR A 345 4.26 -27.51 -4.63
CA THR A 345 5.63 -26.97 -4.57
C THR A 345 5.64 -25.54 -3.99
N PRO A 346 6.77 -25.03 -3.50
CA PRO A 346 6.91 -23.62 -3.16
C PRO A 346 6.74 -22.75 -4.41
N LEU A 347 5.50 -22.29 -4.68
CA LEU A 347 5.16 -21.53 -5.88
C LEU A 347 5.18 -20.02 -5.64
N TYR A 348 4.47 -19.57 -4.61
CA TYR A 348 4.38 -18.15 -4.22
C TYR A 348 5.45 -17.77 -3.19
N GLU A 349 5.82 -18.70 -2.36
CA GLU A 349 6.80 -18.50 -1.28
C GLU A 349 8.24 -18.69 -1.71
N VAL A 350 9.15 -18.17 -0.90
CA VAL A 350 10.60 -18.41 -1.01
C VAL A 350 10.87 -19.90 -1.06
N LYS A 351 11.73 -20.35 -2.01
CA LYS A 351 11.99 -21.79 -2.26
C LYS A 351 12.80 -22.46 -1.16
N ASP A 352 13.67 -21.70 -0.48
CA ASP A 352 14.45 -22.23 0.64
C ASP A 352 13.56 -22.33 1.89
N PRO A 353 13.29 -23.52 2.42
CA PRO A 353 12.39 -23.72 3.55
C PRO A 353 12.83 -23.02 4.83
N GLU A 354 14.14 -22.79 5.02
CA GLU A 354 14.68 -22.09 6.19
C GLU A 354 14.42 -20.59 6.11
N MET A 355 14.40 -20.05 4.89
CA MET A 355 14.13 -18.65 4.61
C MET A 355 12.65 -18.35 4.36
N ALA A 356 11.86 -19.35 3.98
CA ALA A 356 10.46 -19.18 3.58
C ALA A 356 9.52 -18.73 4.70
N VAL A 357 9.87 -19.03 5.95
CA VAL A 357 9.03 -18.70 7.12
C VAL A 357 9.56 -17.49 7.85
N HIS A 358 8.69 -16.49 8.07
CA HIS A 358 9.03 -15.32 8.87
C HIS A 358 9.25 -15.72 10.34
N PRO A 359 10.39 -15.41 10.96
CA PRO A 359 10.77 -15.96 12.27
C PRO A 359 9.91 -15.46 13.43
N MET A 360 9.36 -14.25 13.33
CA MET A 360 8.54 -13.66 14.38
C MET A 360 7.05 -13.96 14.20
N TRP A 361 6.56 -13.97 12.96
CA TRP A 361 5.11 -14.10 12.67
C TRP A 361 4.70 -15.52 12.30
N GLY A 362 5.64 -16.37 11.88
CA GLY A 362 5.34 -17.73 11.44
C GLY A 362 4.62 -17.82 10.09
N THR A 363 4.49 -16.71 9.38
CA THR A 363 3.89 -16.58 8.05
C THR A 363 4.88 -16.93 6.94
N MET A 364 4.40 -17.08 5.71
CA MET A 364 5.24 -17.34 4.54
C MET A 364 5.68 -16.02 3.90
N LEU A 365 6.93 -15.96 3.42
CA LEU A 365 7.49 -14.83 2.69
C LEU A 365 7.36 -15.05 1.18
N TYR A 366 7.01 -14.01 0.44
CA TYR A 366 6.90 -14.07 -1.03
C TYR A 366 8.25 -14.23 -1.71
N ASN A 367 8.24 -14.97 -2.83
CA ASN A 367 9.39 -15.14 -3.70
C ASN A 367 9.47 -14.03 -4.75
N TYR A 368 10.09 -12.90 -4.43
CA TYR A 368 10.25 -11.77 -5.35
C TYR A 368 11.22 -12.05 -6.51
N ASP A 369 11.92 -13.21 -6.53
CA ASP A 369 12.72 -13.65 -7.67
C ASP A 369 11.87 -14.22 -8.81
N SER A 370 10.57 -14.46 -8.54
CA SER A 370 9.62 -14.97 -9.53
C SER A 370 8.87 -13.83 -10.21
N PRO A 371 9.04 -13.61 -11.54
CA PRO A 371 8.26 -12.59 -12.26
C PRO A 371 6.76 -12.76 -12.10
N MET A 372 6.26 -14.01 -12.06
CA MET A 372 4.83 -14.31 -11.91
C MET A 372 4.29 -13.96 -10.51
N VAL A 373 5.11 -14.07 -9.47
CA VAL A 373 4.75 -13.66 -8.10
C VAL A 373 4.73 -12.13 -8.00
N MET A 374 5.72 -11.46 -8.60
CA MET A 374 5.71 -10.00 -8.68
C MET A 374 4.47 -9.50 -9.45
N ASP A 375 4.15 -10.15 -10.57
CA ASP A 375 2.97 -9.82 -11.36
C ASP A 375 1.66 -10.01 -10.57
N PHE A 376 1.53 -11.07 -9.78
CA PHE A 376 0.40 -11.30 -8.88
C PHE A 376 0.21 -10.14 -7.90
N LEU A 377 1.29 -9.67 -7.26
CA LEU A 377 1.24 -8.58 -6.30
C LEU A 377 0.98 -7.22 -6.97
N ILE A 378 1.62 -6.94 -8.11
CA ILE A 378 1.37 -5.69 -8.88
C ILE A 378 -0.06 -5.67 -9.40
N SER A 379 -0.55 -6.81 -9.94
CA SER A 379 -1.93 -6.94 -10.40
C SER A 379 -2.93 -6.71 -9.25
N ASN A 380 -2.62 -7.17 -8.04
CA ASN A 380 -3.44 -6.92 -6.86
C ASN A 380 -3.49 -5.44 -6.47
N ALA A 381 -2.35 -4.76 -6.47
CA ALA A 381 -2.30 -3.32 -6.23
C ALA A 381 -3.12 -2.54 -7.28
N CYS A 382 -2.95 -2.87 -8.57
CA CYS A 382 -3.75 -2.30 -9.66
C CYS A 382 -5.26 -2.55 -9.47
N PHE A 383 -5.64 -3.75 -9.05
CA PHE A 383 -7.04 -4.11 -8.78
C PHE A 383 -7.69 -3.17 -7.76
N TRP A 384 -7.05 -2.91 -6.62
CA TRP A 384 -7.61 -2.02 -5.61
C TRP A 384 -7.72 -0.57 -6.09
N LEU A 385 -6.72 -0.09 -6.83
CA LEU A 385 -6.72 1.28 -7.37
C LEU A 385 -7.72 1.45 -8.53
N GLU A 386 -7.85 0.44 -9.41
CA GLU A 386 -8.60 0.59 -10.66
C GLU A 386 -10.05 0.06 -10.58
N VAL A 387 -10.32 -0.95 -9.74
CA VAL A 387 -11.66 -1.55 -9.59
C VAL A 387 -12.41 -0.92 -8.42
N PHE A 388 -11.73 -0.69 -7.30
CA PHE A 388 -12.34 -0.09 -6.11
C PHE A 388 -12.04 1.39 -5.94
N HIS A 389 -11.31 2.01 -6.87
CA HIS A 389 -10.98 3.43 -6.89
C HIS A 389 -10.30 3.96 -5.63
N VAL A 390 -9.63 3.09 -4.84
CA VAL A 390 -8.92 3.57 -3.65
C VAL A 390 -7.82 4.55 -4.05
N ASP A 391 -7.51 5.51 -3.17
CA ASP A 391 -6.61 6.63 -3.48
C ASP A 391 -5.16 6.36 -3.10
N GLY A 392 -4.92 5.28 -2.36
CA GLY A 392 -3.56 4.94 -1.99
C GLY A 392 -3.45 3.59 -1.32
N LEU A 393 -2.21 3.13 -1.23
CA LEU A 393 -1.83 1.91 -0.53
C LEU A 393 -0.76 2.24 0.51
N ARG A 394 -1.00 1.86 1.76
CA ARG A 394 0.02 1.87 2.79
C ARG A 394 0.61 0.48 2.91
N MET A 395 1.88 0.33 2.57
CA MET A 395 2.60 -0.95 2.65
C MET A 395 3.10 -1.18 4.06
N ASP A 396 2.63 -2.29 4.63
CA ASP A 396 2.97 -2.72 5.97
C ASP A 396 4.34 -3.40 6.01
N ASP A 397 5.11 -3.15 7.07
CA ASP A 397 6.38 -3.80 7.38
C ASP A 397 7.36 -3.86 6.18
N VAL A 398 7.58 -2.72 5.49
CA VAL A 398 8.48 -2.64 4.33
C VAL A 398 9.91 -3.04 4.70
N ASP A 399 10.36 -2.78 5.92
CA ASP A 399 11.66 -3.21 6.43
C ASP A 399 11.81 -4.74 6.47
N ALA A 400 10.73 -5.50 6.73
CA ALA A 400 10.74 -6.96 6.60
C ALA A 400 10.95 -7.44 5.16
N MET A 401 10.64 -6.61 4.17
CA MET A 401 10.93 -6.89 2.75
C MET A 401 12.37 -6.52 2.39
N LEU A 402 12.86 -5.38 2.91
CA LEU A 402 14.17 -4.80 2.55
C LEU A 402 15.35 -5.58 3.11
N TYR A 403 15.20 -6.28 4.23
CA TYR A 403 16.31 -6.91 4.94
C TYR A 403 16.15 -8.42 5.10
N LEU A 404 17.13 -9.19 4.59
CA LEU A 404 17.19 -10.66 4.66
C LEU A 404 17.30 -11.17 6.10
N ASP A 405 17.85 -10.39 7.01
CA ASP A 405 18.06 -10.70 8.42
C ASP A 405 16.95 -10.11 9.34
N TYR A 406 15.90 -9.51 8.79
CA TYR A 406 14.82 -8.94 9.59
C TYR A 406 14.20 -9.99 10.53
N GLY A 407 14.21 -9.68 11.82
CA GLY A 407 13.72 -10.60 12.85
C GLY A 407 14.57 -11.84 13.08
N ARG A 408 15.68 -12.04 12.36
CA ARG A 408 16.58 -13.20 12.45
C ARG A 408 17.86 -12.85 13.19
N LYS A 409 18.26 -13.65 14.16
CA LYS A 409 19.57 -13.54 14.81
C LYS A 409 20.66 -14.31 14.06
N ASP A 410 20.27 -15.48 13.54
CA ASP A 410 21.11 -16.43 12.82
C ASP A 410 20.29 -17.06 11.68
N GLY A 411 20.95 -17.82 10.79
CA GLY A 411 20.26 -18.64 9.77
C GLY A 411 19.73 -17.85 8.58
N TRP A 412 20.31 -16.68 8.26
CA TRP A 412 20.05 -15.96 7.02
C TRP A 412 21.26 -16.03 6.09
N THR A 413 21.01 -15.90 4.80
CA THR A 413 22.05 -15.93 3.77
C THR A 413 22.25 -14.53 3.21
N PRO A 414 23.47 -13.98 3.26
CA PRO A 414 23.78 -12.68 2.63
C PRO A 414 23.50 -12.68 1.13
N ASN A 415 23.20 -11.51 0.59
CA ASN A 415 23.06 -11.33 -0.85
C ASN A 415 24.40 -11.52 -1.59
N MET A 416 24.40 -11.46 -2.92
CA MET A 416 25.60 -11.66 -3.74
C MET A 416 26.76 -10.68 -3.47
N TYR A 417 26.49 -9.59 -2.79
CA TYR A 417 27.51 -8.59 -2.37
C TYR A 417 27.98 -8.78 -0.93
N GLY A 418 27.39 -9.72 -0.20
CA GLY A 418 27.74 -10.02 1.18
C GLY A 418 27.03 -9.15 2.23
N SER A 419 25.99 -8.43 1.83
CA SER A 419 25.17 -7.59 2.71
C SER A 419 23.80 -8.22 3.00
N ASN A 420 23.01 -7.57 3.85
CA ASN A 420 21.68 -8.04 4.28
C ASN A 420 20.51 -7.47 3.48
N GLU A 421 20.75 -6.59 2.50
CA GLU A 421 19.67 -6.10 1.67
C GLU A 421 19.07 -7.21 0.80
N ASN A 422 17.74 -7.26 0.72
CA ASN A 422 17.00 -8.14 -0.17
C ASN A 422 16.84 -7.48 -1.55
N LEU A 423 17.79 -7.74 -2.43
CA LEU A 423 17.86 -7.08 -3.74
C LEU A 423 16.62 -7.35 -4.59
N GLN A 424 16.02 -8.54 -4.49
CA GLN A 424 14.83 -8.91 -5.24
C GLN A 424 13.60 -8.11 -4.78
N ALA A 425 13.43 -7.95 -3.47
CA ALA A 425 12.34 -7.13 -2.93
C ALA A 425 12.52 -5.64 -3.26
N ILE A 426 13.76 -5.13 -3.24
CA ILE A 426 14.07 -3.75 -3.63
C ILE A 426 13.66 -3.51 -5.10
N GLU A 427 14.07 -4.40 -6.01
CA GLU A 427 13.70 -4.29 -7.43
C GLU A 427 12.18 -4.45 -7.63
N PHE A 428 11.52 -5.34 -6.88
CA PHE A 428 10.06 -5.46 -6.88
C PHE A 428 9.39 -4.15 -6.48
N LEU A 429 9.81 -3.52 -5.38
CA LEU A 429 9.24 -2.26 -4.88
C LEU A 429 9.44 -1.12 -5.88
N LYS A 430 10.63 -0.98 -6.48
CA LYS A 430 10.90 0.00 -7.54
C LYS A 430 9.96 -0.22 -8.74
N HIS A 431 9.84 -1.47 -9.18
CA HIS A 431 8.98 -1.83 -10.31
C HIS A 431 7.50 -1.53 -10.00
N LEU A 432 7.01 -1.99 -8.84
CA LEU A 432 5.65 -1.74 -8.36
C LEU A 432 5.33 -0.23 -8.36
N ASN A 433 6.15 0.58 -7.66
CA ASN A 433 5.91 2.01 -7.52
C ASN A 433 5.95 2.73 -8.88
N SER A 434 6.92 2.37 -9.75
CA SER A 434 7.00 2.90 -11.10
C SER A 434 5.74 2.61 -11.94
N ILE A 435 5.21 1.38 -11.86
CA ILE A 435 4.01 0.98 -12.61
C ILE A 435 2.77 1.67 -12.05
N LEU A 436 2.59 1.69 -10.73
CA LEU A 436 1.42 2.32 -10.11
C LEU A 436 1.38 3.82 -10.40
N LYS A 437 2.49 4.54 -10.23
CA LYS A 437 2.57 5.99 -10.55
C LYS A 437 2.38 6.29 -12.03
N LYS A 438 2.81 5.39 -12.92
CA LYS A 438 2.57 5.53 -14.36
C LYS A 438 1.10 5.34 -14.73
N ARG A 439 0.41 4.40 -14.08
CA ARG A 439 -1.01 4.08 -14.35
C ARG A 439 -1.94 5.07 -13.66
N ASP A 440 -1.65 5.44 -12.43
CA ASP A 440 -2.39 6.40 -11.62
C ASP A 440 -1.44 7.37 -10.89
N PRO A 441 -1.08 8.49 -11.53
CA PRO A 441 -0.15 9.47 -10.94
C PRO A 441 -0.62 10.07 -9.61
N GLY A 442 -1.92 10.08 -9.36
CA GLY A 442 -2.52 10.62 -8.13
C GLY A 442 -2.64 9.60 -6.98
N ALA A 443 -2.29 8.34 -7.19
CA ALA A 443 -2.30 7.35 -6.12
C ALA A 443 -1.19 7.62 -5.11
N LEU A 444 -1.50 7.52 -3.82
CA LEU A 444 -0.57 7.69 -2.71
C LEU A 444 0.10 6.34 -2.38
N LEU A 445 1.42 6.30 -2.44
CA LEU A 445 2.21 5.12 -2.09
C LEU A 445 2.96 5.40 -0.79
N ILE A 446 2.56 4.74 0.28
CA ILE A 446 3.03 5.02 1.63
C ILE A 446 3.78 3.80 2.17
N ALA A 447 4.99 4.01 2.69
CA ALA A 447 5.77 2.97 3.35
C ALA A 447 5.67 3.08 4.87
N GLN A 448 5.33 1.99 5.53
CA GLN A 448 5.67 1.83 6.93
C GLN A 448 7.03 1.13 7.00
N GLU A 449 8.04 1.87 7.38
CA GLU A 449 9.42 1.41 7.57
C GLU A 449 10.01 2.15 8.77
N ASP A 450 10.30 1.40 9.83
CA ASP A 450 10.78 1.95 11.10
C ASP A 450 12.32 1.90 11.22
N GLY A 451 12.99 1.36 10.20
CA GLY A 451 14.43 1.27 10.10
C GLY A 451 15.08 2.56 9.60
N LEU A 452 16.29 2.42 9.07
CA LEU A 452 17.14 3.52 8.60
C LEU A 452 17.38 3.45 7.09
N TRP A 453 16.47 2.88 6.31
CA TRP A 453 16.63 2.88 4.86
C TRP A 453 16.61 4.32 4.34
N PRO A 454 17.68 4.76 3.64
CA PRO A 454 17.80 6.15 3.21
C PRO A 454 17.03 6.40 1.92
N GLU A 455 16.52 7.63 1.76
CA GLU A 455 15.95 8.15 0.52
C GLU A 455 14.82 7.23 -0.05
N LEU A 456 14.01 6.65 0.87
CA LEU A 456 12.90 5.75 0.54
C LEU A 456 11.83 6.46 -0.30
N THR A 457 11.68 7.77 -0.09
CA THR A 457 10.69 8.64 -0.75
C THR A 457 11.27 9.43 -1.93
N ASP A 458 12.54 9.21 -2.29
CA ASP A 458 13.08 9.76 -3.54
C ASP A 458 12.70 8.89 -4.74
N SER A 459 12.74 9.48 -5.92
CA SER A 459 12.16 8.90 -7.13
C SER A 459 12.93 7.70 -7.68
N VAL A 460 12.21 6.82 -8.37
CA VAL A 460 12.81 5.65 -9.06
C VAL A 460 13.80 6.09 -10.15
N GLU A 461 13.62 7.28 -10.76
CA GLU A 461 14.55 7.85 -11.74
C GLU A 461 15.92 8.16 -11.15
N ASN A 462 15.98 8.40 -9.83
CA ASN A 462 17.22 8.59 -9.09
C ASN A 462 17.80 7.29 -8.52
N ASP A 463 17.26 6.12 -8.91
CA ASP A 463 17.61 4.79 -8.45
C ASP A 463 17.18 4.48 -7.00
N HIS A 464 16.20 5.23 -6.47
CA HIS A 464 15.56 4.98 -5.18
C HIS A 464 14.26 4.17 -5.32
N ILE A 465 13.55 3.91 -4.20
CA ILE A 465 12.38 3.02 -4.20
C ILE A 465 11.11 3.71 -4.72
N GLY A 466 10.96 5.02 -4.48
CA GLY A 466 9.91 5.81 -5.11
C GLY A 466 8.56 5.81 -4.38
N PHE A 467 8.53 5.67 -3.06
CA PHE A 467 7.33 5.96 -2.29
C PHE A 467 7.02 7.45 -2.27
N ASP A 468 5.76 7.83 -2.11
CA ASP A 468 5.38 9.22 -1.93
C ASP A 468 5.65 9.69 -0.49
N TYR A 469 5.37 8.81 0.49
CA TYR A 469 5.51 9.09 1.92
C TYR A 469 6.06 7.90 2.69
N LYS A 470 6.65 8.23 3.85
CA LYS A 470 7.11 7.28 4.87
C LYS A 470 6.51 7.63 6.23
N TRP A 471 6.08 6.64 7.01
CA TRP A 471 5.73 6.86 8.41
C TRP A 471 6.94 7.30 9.21
N SER A 472 6.74 8.27 10.11
CA SER A 472 7.82 8.81 10.96
C SER A 472 7.85 8.12 12.34
N GLY A 473 8.17 6.82 12.38
CA GLY A 473 8.25 6.05 13.62
C GLY A 473 9.26 6.63 14.63
N GLY A 474 10.33 7.26 14.14
CA GLY A 474 11.30 7.97 14.98
C GLY A 474 10.68 9.12 15.75
N TRP A 475 9.99 10.03 15.05
CA TRP A 475 9.28 11.15 15.68
C TRP A 475 8.23 10.68 16.68
N THR A 476 7.44 9.71 16.28
CA THR A 476 6.35 9.16 17.11
C THR A 476 6.90 8.60 18.42
N ARG A 477 7.93 7.76 18.36
CA ARG A 477 8.59 7.16 19.53
C ARG A 477 9.17 8.22 20.46
N ASP A 478 9.92 9.17 19.92
CA ASP A 478 10.59 10.21 20.71
C ASP A 478 9.57 11.14 21.37
N PHE A 479 8.52 11.52 20.64
CA PHE A 479 7.46 12.39 21.16
C PHE A 479 6.61 11.69 22.21
N LEU A 480 6.20 10.43 22.00
CA LEU A 480 5.42 9.67 23.01
C LEU A 480 6.25 9.39 24.26
N PHE A 481 7.55 9.11 24.10
CA PHE A 481 8.45 9.00 25.25
C PHE A 481 8.47 10.33 26.05
N TYR A 482 8.67 11.46 25.37
CA TYR A 482 8.66 12.77 26.02
C TYR A 482 7.35 13.05 26.77
N LEU A 483 6.22 12.75 26.16
CA LEU A 483 4.91 12.93 26.78
C LEU A 483 4.70 12.02 28.01
N SER A 484 5.27 10.84 28.03
CA SER A 484 5.18 9.89 29.16
C SER A 484 5.94 10.35 30.39
N VAL A 485 6.89 11.29 30.23
CA VAL A 485 7.68 11.84 31.32
C VAL A 485 6.86 12.86 32.09
N ASP A 486 6.97 12.84 33.44
CA ASP A 486 6.36 13.87 34.30
C ASP A 486 6.78 15.28 33.85
N PRO A 487 5.85 16.23 33.65
CA PRO A 487 6.16 17.57 33.16
C PRO A 487 7.29 18.31 33.89
N ILE A 488 7.49 18.03 35.18
CA ILE A 488 8.59 18.63 36.00
C ILE A 488 9.95 18.12 35.51
N LEU A 489 10.01 16.89 35.00
CA LEU A 489 11.25 16.23 34.55
C LEU A 489 11.52 16.39 33.05
N ARG A 490 10.55 16.83 32.28
CA ARG A 490 10.65 16.97 30.78
C ARG A 490 11.82 17.84 30.33
N LYS A 491 12.26 18.80 31.15
CA LYS A 491 13.42 19.63 30.87
C LYS A 491 14.72 18.82 30.60
N ASN A 492 14.82 17.61 31.14
CA ASN A 492 15.97 16.72 30.94
C ASN A 492 15.90 15.93 29.62
N TYR A 493 14.80 16.00 28.90
CA TYR A 493 14.49 15.26 27.66
C TYR A 493 14.01 16.20 26.54
N HIS A 494 14.37 17.46 26.63
CA HIS A 494 13.94 18.50 25.69
C HIS A 494 14.41 18.24 24.25
N ASP A 495 15.51 17.55 24.10
CA ASP A 495 16.05 17.08 22.83
C ASP A 495 15.09 16.15 22.08
N GLN A 496 14.27 15.37 22.76
CA GLN A 496 13.24 14.52 22.13
C GLN A 496 12.20 15.32 21.32
N LEU A 497 11.99 16.59 21.63
CA LEU A 497 11.13 17.49 20.85
C LEU A 497 11.88 18.16 19.69
N THR A 498 13.17 18.42 19.84
CA THR A 498 13.90 19.32 18.93
C THR A 498 14.73 18.59 17.90
N LEU A 499 15.16 17.34 18.18
CA LEU A 499 15.94 16.52 17.26
C LEU A 499 15.19 16.16 15.98
N SER A 500 13.86 16.03 16.02
CA SER A 500 13.05 15.68 14.88
C SER A 500 13.22 16.64 13.70
N THR A 501 13.47 17.92 13.95
CA THR A 501 13.66 18.91 12.89
C THR A 501 15.00 18.76 12.14
N LEU A 502 15.96 17.99 12.67
CA LEU A 502 17.21 17.70 11.96
C LEU A 502 17.00 16.74 10.80
N TYR A 503 16.01 15.84 10.90
CA TYR A 503 15.72 14.83 9.87
C TYR A 503 14.36 15.03 9.20
N ALA A 504 13.54 16.00 9.63
CA ALA A 504 12.19 16.23 9.10
C ALA A 504 12.13 16.42 7.58
N TYR A 505 13.27 16.72 6.93
CA TYR A 505 13.41 16.99 5.50
C TYR A 505 14.24 15.93 4.77
N SER A 506 14.62 14.82 5.43
CA SER A 506 15.35 13.73 4.79
C SER A 506 14.43 12.81 3.98
N GLU A 507 13.15 12.77 4.33
CA GLU A 507 12.09 12.00 3.69
C GLU A 507 10.79 12.82 3.70
N HIS A 508 9.80 12.41 2.92
CA HIS A 508 8.44 12.93 3.02
C HIS A 508 7.69 12.15 4.10
N TYR A 509 7.62 12.72 5.30
CA TYR A 509 7.06 12.02 6.44
C TYR A 509 5.56 12.21 6.63
N ILE A 510 4.89 11.12 7.07
CA ILE A 510 3.61 11.17 7.77
C ILE A 510 3.90 11.01 9.26
N LEU A 511 3.55 12.00 10.05
CA LEU A 511 3.60 11.93 11.50
C LEU A 511 2.42 11.11 12.00
N THR A 512 2.70 10.08 12.79
CA THR A 512 1.67 9.15 13.24
C THR A 512 1.39 9.27 14.74
N LEU A 513 0.13 9.40 15.11
CA LEU A 513 -0.44 9.06 16.40
C LEU A 513 -1.59 8.07 16.14
N GLY A 514 -1.21 6.95 15.51
CA GLY A 514 -2.07 5.90 15.01
C GLY A 514 -2.45 4.89 16.08
N SER A 515 -3.30 3.94 15.71
CA SER A 515 -3.80 2.89 16.61
C SER A 515 -2.68 2.01 17.18
N ARG A 516 -1.64 1.75 16.39
CA ARG A 516 -0.44 0.99 16.84
C ARG A 516 0.40 1.77 17.84
N ASP A 517 0.42 3.09 17.75
CA ASP A 517 1.27 3.97 18.58
C ASP A 517 0.63 4.26 19.92
N VAL A 518 -0.60 4.74 19.88
CA VAL A 518 -1.32 5.24 21.05
C VAL A 518 -2.40 4.30 21.57
N GLY A 519 -2.94 3.42 20.71
CA GLY A 519 -4.09 2.59 21.01
C GLY A 519 -5.39 3.39 21.02
N SER A 520 -6.35 2.99 21.84
CA SER A 520 -7.56 3.78 22.11
C SER A 520 -7.22 5.07 22.88
N LEU A 521 -8.15 6.02 22.90
CA LEU A 521 -8.00 7.24 23.71
C LEU A 521 -7.71 6.93 25.20
N GLU A 522 -8.34 5.90 25.73
CA GLU A 522 -8.13 5.46 27.13
C GLU A 522 -6.71 4.92 27.32
N GLU A 523 -6.21 4.12 26.40
CA GLU A 523 -4.84 3.61 26.41
C GLU A 523 -3.81 4.72 26.22
N PHE A 524 -4.09 5.71 25.36
CA PHE A 524 -3.22 6.87 25.21
C PHE A 524 -3.15 7.65 26.52
N MET A 525 -4.30 7.97 27.11
CA MET A 525 -4.36 8.66 28.41
C MET A 525 -3.68 7.86 29.53
N ALA A 526 -3.73 6.53 29.50
CA ALA A 526 -3.05 5.70 30.49
C ALA A 526 -1.52 5.84 30.45
N LYS A 527 -0.95 6.14 29.26
CA LYS A 527 0.50 6.39 29.10
C LYS A 527 0.95 7.77 29.60
N LEU A 528 0.02 8.71 29.84
CA LEU A 528 0.31 10.11 30.20
C LEU A 528 0.29 10.32 31.73
N PRO A 529 1.19 11.16 32.28
CA PRO A 529 1.22 11.52 33.68
C PRO A 529 0.12 12.52 34.05
N GLY A 530 -0.20 12.60 35.34
CA GLY A 530 -1.14 13.58 35.91
C GLY A 530 -2.55 13.05 36.13
N ASP A 531 -3.45 13.94 36.53
CA ASP A 531 -4.87 13.64 36.68
C ASP A 531 -5.60 13.61 35.32
N GLU A 532 -6.87 13.24 35.29
CA GLU A 532 -7.66 13.08 34.07
C GLU A 532 -7.74 14.37 33.24
N LYS A 533 -7.88 15.53 33.89
CA LYS A 533 -7.86 16.83 33.22
C LYS A 533 -6.52 17.13 32.54
N GLN A 534 -5.42 16.87 33.25
CA GLN A 534 -4.07 17.05 32.71
C GLN A 534 -3.78 16.09 31.56
N LYS A 535 -4.25 14.85 31.66
CA LYS A 535 -4.13 13.87 30.58
C LYS A 535 -4.88 14.30 29.32
N LEU A 536 -6.14 14.76 29.46
CA LEU A 536 -6.91 15.30 28.34
C LEU A 536 -6.26 16.58 27.74
N ALA A 537 -5.66 17.44 28.58
CA ALA A 537 -4.91 18.59 28.10
C ALA A 537 -3.70 18.15 27.26
N GLN A 538 -2.96 17.13 27.72
CA GLN A 538 -1.82 16.57 26.98
C GLN A 538 -2.24 15.89 25.66
N VAL A 539 -3.41 15.24 25.62
CA VAL A 539 -3.94 14.69 24.35
C VAL A 539 -4.22 15.83 23.36
N ARG A 540 -4.87 16.91 23.78
CA ARG A 540 -5.09 18.10 22.94
C ARG A 540 -3.78 18.76 22.52
N GLU A 541 -2.80 18.84 23.44
CA GLU A 541 -1.45 19.34 23.17
C GLU A 541 -0.74 18.47 22.13
N ALA A 542 -0.81 17.13 22.26
CA ALA A 542 -0.19 16.19 21.34
C ALA A 542 -0.71 16.33 19.91
N TYR A 543 -2.04 16.31 19.72
CA TYR A 543 -2.63 16.52 18.39
C TYR A 543 -2.34 17.92 17.85
N SER A 544 -2.32 18.94 18.70
CA SER A 544 -2.03 20.32 18.28
C SER A 544 -0.56 20.49 17.86
N TYR A 545 0.38 19.89 18.59
CA TYR A 545 1.80 19.92 18.22
C TYR A 545 2.07 19.14 16.93
N MET A 546 1.53 17.93 16.78
CA MET A 546 1.63 17.16 15.55
C MET A 546 1.11 17.97 14.35
N MET A 547 -0.04 18.68 14.52
CA MET A 547 -0.66 19.45 13.44
C MET A 547 0.22 20.59 12.92
N VAL A 548 1.07 21.18 13.76
CA VAL A 548 1.93 22.30 13.40
C VAL A 548 3.39 21.92 13.11
N HIS A 549 3.80 20.69 13.42
CA HIS A 549 5.12 20.15 13.06
C HIS A 549 5.18 19.88 11.54
N PRO A 550 6.35 20.00 10.86
CA PRO A 550 6.50 19.60 9.46
C PRO A 550 6.11 18.14 9.21
N GLY A 551 5.53 17.85 8.05
CA GLY A 551 5.07 16.52 7.61
C GLY A 551 3.55 16.39 7.53
N CYS A 552 3.03 15.36 6.84
CA CYS A 552 1.63 15.00 6.80
C CYS A 552 1.15 14.44 8.15
N LYS A 553 -0.14 14.29 8.37
CA LYS A 553 -0.72 13.98 9.68
C LYS A 553 -1.58 12.71 9.63
N MET A 554 -1.39 11.82 10.60
CA MET A 554 -2.26 10.65 10.79
C MET A 554 -2.67 10.52 12.26
N MET A 555 -3.96 10.33 12.48
CA MET A 555 -4.56 10.20 13.81
C MET A 555 -5.54 9.04 13.88
N ALA A 556 -5.57 8.34 15.00
CA ALA A 556 -6.56 7.32 15.33
C ALA A 556 -7.24 7.59 16.67
N PRO A 557 -8.02 8.67 16.81
CA PRO A 557 -8.65 9.00 18.09
C PRO A 557 -9.76 8.03 18.49
N GLY A 558 -10.13 7.08 17.62
CA GLY A 558 -11.25 6.17 17.77
C GLY A 558 -12.60 6.77 17.37
N ALA A 559 -13.61 5.91 17.20
CA ALA A 559 -14.97 6.32 16.82
C ALA A 559 -15.73 7.00 17.97
N ALA A 560 -15.44 6.65 19.22
CA ALA A 560 -16.09 7.18 20.41
C ALA A 560 -15.12 8.10 21.18
N ILE A 561 -15.17 9.41 20.90
CA ILE A 561 -14.36 10.45 21.56
C ILE A 561 -15.26 11.47 22.26
N PRO A 562 -14.78 12.11 23.35
CA PRO A 562 -15.48 13.24 23.97
C PRO A 562 -15.79 14.34 22.94
N GLU A 563 -16.97 14.94 23.05
CA GLU A 563 -17.42 15.98 22.10
C GLU A 563 -16.43 17.16 22.00
N GLU A 564 -15.88 17.58 23.12
CA GLU A 564 -14.91 18.67 23.21
C GLU A 564 -13.61 18.34 22.49
N LEU A 565 -13.08 17.12 22.65
CA LEU A 565 -11.92 16.65 21.90
C LEU A 565 -12.22 16.56 20.40
N GLY A 566 -13.42 16.09 20.04
CA GLY A 566 -13.88 16.07 18.66
C GLY A 566 -13.94 17.45 18.02
N LYS A 567 -14.36 18.50 18.77
CA LYS A 567 -14.32 19.90 18.33
C LYS A 567 -12.88 20.39 18.14
N CYS A 568 -11.97 20.01 19.05
CA CYS A 568 -10.55 20.35 18.91
C CYS A 568 -9.95 19.78 17.63
N ILE A 569 -10.16 18.49 17.34
CA ILE A 569 -9.70 17.84 16.11
C ILE A 569 -10.29 18.51 14.86
N GLN A 570 -11.58 18.82 14.87
CA GLN A 570 -12.24 19.53 13.77
C GLN A 570 -11.61 20.90 13.53
N ALA A 571 -11.34 21.66 14.61
CA ALA A 571 -10.69 22.98 14.51
C ALA A 571 -9.26 22.87 13.98
N LEU A 572 -8.50 21.86 14.41
CA LEU A 572 -7.14 21.56 13.92
C LEU A 572 -7.12 21.23 12.43
N ASN A 573 -7.99 20.32 11.97
CA ASN A 573 -8.10 19.96 10.56
C ASN A 573 -8.56 21.15 9.70
N THR A 574 -9.46 21.99 10.23
CA THR A 574 -9.89 23.23 9.54
C THR A 574 -8.73 24.21 9.42
N LEU A 575 -7.96 24.40 10.50
CA LEU A 575 -6.78 25.25 10.50
C LEU A 575 -5.72 24.72 9.52
N TYR A 576 -5.44 23.44 9.54
CA TYR A 576 -4.46 22.79 8.65
C TYR A 576 -4.81 23.06 7.18
N LYS A 577 -6.03 22.72 6.77
CA LYS A 577 -6.50 22.93 5.38
C LYS A 577 -6.53 24.39 4.95
N SER A 578 -6.76 25.33 5.86
CA SER A 578 -6.86 26.76 5.55
C SER A 578 -5.55 27.54 5.67
N SER A 579 -4.47 26.90 6.15
CA SER A 579 -3.19 27.54 6.45
C SER A 579 -2.06 26.98 5.60
N PRO A 580 -1.76 27.56 4.43
CA PRO A 580 -0.70 27.10 3.53
C PRO A 580 0.67 26.91 4.22
N ALA A 581 0.97 27.70 5.22
CA ALA A 581 2.21 27.58 6.00
C ALA A 581 2.39 26.23 6.71
N LEU A 582 1.33 25.42 6.84
CA LEU A 582 1.39 24.13 7.53
C LEU A 582 1.65 22.95 6.58
N TYR A 583 1.65 23.15 5.23
CA TYR A 583 1.84 22.06 4.29
C TYR A 583 2.59 22.43 3.00
N GLN A 584 2.53 23.70 2.50
CA GLN A 584 3.07 24.04 1.16
C GLN A 584 4.60 23.96 1.07
N MET A 585 5.30 24.08 2.19
CA MET A 585 6.75 24.07 2.27
C MET A 585 7.22 23.06 3.33
N ASP A 586 6.52 21.91 3.44
CA ASP A 586 6.85 20.88 4.42
C ASP A 586 8.10 20.06 4.03
N ASP A 587 8.51 20.11 2.78
CA ASP A 587 9.72 19.53 2.22
C ASP A 587 10.90 20.54 2.09
N GLU A 588 10.71 21.80 2.53
CA GLU A 588 11.69 22.86 2.41
C GLU A 588 12.09 23.42 3.78
N TYR A 589 13.38 23.56 4.04
CA TYR A 589 13.90 24.16 5.29
C TYR A 589 13.37 25.57 5.55
N ASP A 590 13.06 26.33 4.50
CA ASP A 590 12.54 27.70 4.62
C ASP A 590 11.10 27.76 5.15
N GLY A 591 10.36 26.65 5.14
CA GLY A 591 9.00 26.52 5.69
C GLY A 591 8.92 26.53 7.21
N PHE A 592 10.04 26.29 7.90
CA PHE A 592 10.13 26.23 9.35
C PHE A 592 11.26 27.12 9.88
N GLU A 593 11.07 27.75 11.03
CA GLU A 593 12.13 28.55 11.67
C GLU A 593 11.95 28.54 13.19
N TRP A 594 12.97 28.09 13.93
CA TRP A 594 13.00 28.24 15.37
C TRP A 594 13.06 29.70 15.80
N VAL A 595 12.18 30.10 16.73
CA VAL A 595 12.27 31.35 17.46
C VAL A 595 12.99 31.09 18.78
N GLN A 596 12.59 30.02 19.49
CA GLN A 596 13.21 29.64 20.74
C GLN A 596 13.12 28.11 20.94
N LEU A 597 14.24 27.45 20.92
CA LEU A 597 14.34 26.01 21.13
C LEU A 597 15.06 25.63 22.44
N MET A 598 15.76 26.56 23.10
CA MET A 598 16.65 26.28 24.25
C MET A 598 16.01 26.62 25.63
N LYS A 599 14.71 26.91 25.69
CA LYS A 599 14.03 27.19 26.98
C LYS A 599 13.58 25.89 27.67
N TYR A 600 14.51 24.97 27.84
CA TYR A 600 14.25 23.67 28.45
C TYR A 600 13.81 23.76 29.92
N GLU A 601 14.30 24.73 30.71
CA GLU A 601 13.87 24.92 32.09
C GLU A 601 12.38 25.31 32.19
N GLU A 602 11.83 25.99 31.18
CA GLU A 602 10.43 26.42 31.09
C GLU A 602 9.55 25.37 30.39
N ASN A 603 10.13 24.34 29.72
CA ASN A 603 9.45 23.40 28.85
C ASN A 603 8.61 24.08 27.75
N VAL A 604 9.10 25.20 27.21
CA VAL A 604 8.42 25.96 26.16
C VAL A 604 9.29 25.94 24.90
N ILE A 605 8.65 25.63 23.77
CA ILE A 605 9.24 25.80 22.43
C ILE A 605 8.43 26.81 21.63
N THR A 606 9.13 27.54 20.78
CA THR A 606 8.50 28.54 19.90
C THR A 606 9.12 28.47 18.51
N PHE A 607 8.30 28.44 17.48
CA PHE A 607 8.73 28.41 16.08
C PHE A 607 7.75 29.09 15.14
N LEU A 608 8.21 29.31 13.93
CA LEU A 608 7.40 29.84 12.83
C LEU A 608 7.13 28.75 11.80
N ARG A 609 5.93 28.74 11.26
CA ARG A 609 5.61 28.06 10.01
C ARG A 609 5.39 29.12 8.96
N LYS A 610 5.98 28.95 7.77
CA LYS A 610 6.08 30.01 6.77
C LYS A 610 5.73 29.51 5.37
N THR A 611 5.36 30.46 4.51
CA THR A 611 5.43 30.34 3.06
C THR A 611 6.32 31.46 2.52
N GLU A 612 6.44 31.57 1.22
CA GLU A 612 7.10 32.74 0.58
C GLU A 612 6.43 34.08 0.93
N LYS A 613 5.19 34.06 1.40
CA LYS A 613 4.39 35.25 1.75
C LYS A 613 4.44 35.54 3.25
N PRO A 614 5.03 36.65 3.70
CA PRO A 614 5.12 36.98 5.12
C PRO A 614 3.78 37.03 5.86
N GLU A 615 2.68 37.41 5.17
CA GLU A 615 1.32 37.44 5.73
C GLU A 615 0.71 36.08 6.03
N GLU A 616 1.26 35.01 5.49
CA GLU A 616 0.85 33.62 5.73
C GLU A 616 1.65 32.99 6.90
N THR A 617 2.62 33.72 7.48
CA THR A 617 3.42 33.25 8.61
C THR A 617 2.55 32.97 9.83
N LEU A 618 2.76 31.81 10.45
CA LEU A 618 2.19 31.43 11.75
C LEU A 618 3.29 31.43 12.82
N LEU A 619 2.98 31.98 13.99
CA LEU A 619 3.80 31.86 15.20
C LEU A 619 3.14 30.78 16.08
N VAL A 620 3.90 29.77 16.43
CA VAL A 620 3.48 28.64 17.28
C VAL A 620 4.22 28.70 18.57
N ILE A 621 3.51 28.56 19.68
CA ILE A 621 4.07 28.48 21.05
C ILE A 621 3.48 27.24 21.72
N CYS A 622 4.33 26.29 22.09
CA CYS A 622 3.93 25.08 22.82
C CYS A 622 4.50 25.15 24.24
N ASN A 623 3.64 25.01 25.23
CA ASN A 623 4.01 24.97 26.66
C ASN A 623 3.76 23.57 27.21
N PHE A 624 4.77 22.75 27.28
CA PHE A 624 4.73 21.39 27.81
C PHE A 624 4.86 21.30 29.33
N ALA A 625 4.93 22.46 30.02
CA ALA A 625 4.90 22.52 31.49
C ALA A 625 3.46 22.50 32.02
N ALA A 626 3.26 21.88 33.18
CA ALA A 626 1.98 21.92 33.88
C ALA A 626 1.70 23.25 34.61
N ILE A 627 2.31 24.34 34.15
CA ILE A 627 2.22 25.69 34.75
C ILE A 627 1.82 26.68 33.66
N PRO A 628 0.74 27.47 33.86
CA PRO A 628 0.38 28.54 32.89
C PRO A 628 1.26 29.78 33.12
N TYR A 629 1.45 30.56 32.05
CA TYR A 629 2.17 31.82 32.10
C TYR A 629 1.23 33.00 31.76
N GLU A 630 1.12 34.01 32.65
CA GLU A 630 0.22 35.17 32.46
C GLU A 630 0.80 36.24 31.51
N ASN A 631 2.12 36.39 31.43
CA ASN A 631 2.80 37.44 30.70
C ASN A 631 4.09 36.92 30.06
N TYR A 632 4.00 35.83 29.28
CA TYR A 632 5.13 35.24 28.59
C TYR A 632 5.57 36.16 27.44
N GLN A 633 6.84 36.57 27.43
CA GLN A 633 7.39 37.40 26.36
C GLN A 633 8.06 36.50 25.33
N VAL A 634 7.72 36.72 24.05
CA VAL A 634 8.26 35.94 22.93
C VAL A 634 8.69 36.87 21.81
N GLY A 635 9.84 36.59 21.19
CA GLY A 635 10.34 37.27 20.02
C GLY A 635 9.48 37.00 18.79
N VAL A 636 9.32 38.00 17.93
CA VAL A 636 8.50 37.85 16.71
C VAL A 636 9.24 38.33 15.46
N PRO A 637 8.93 37.78 14.25
CA PRO A 637 9.73 38.00 13.05
C PRO A 637 9.70 39.44 12.52
N PHE A 638 8.65 40.23 12.82
CA PHE A 638 8.50 41.60 12.31
C PHE A 638 7.58 42.44 13.18
N ALA A 639 7.72 43.78 13.04
CA ALA A 639 6.74 44.71 13.59
C ALA A 639 5.38 44.46 12.94
N GLY A 640 4.33 44.22 13.73
CA GLY A 640 3.03 43.89 13.18
C GLY A 640 2.00 43.52 14.22
N LYS A 641 0.94 42.87 13.77
CA LYS A 641 -0.16 42.37 14.60
C LYS A 641 -0.18 40.86 14.64
N TYR A 642 -0.42 40.29 15.81
CA TYR A 642 -0.45 38.86 16.10
C TYR A 642 -1.80 38.54 16.72
N LYS A 643 -2.62 37.74 15.98
CA LYS A 643 -3.94 37.32 16.41
C LYS A 643 -3.90 35.83 16.74
N GLU A 644 -4.26 35.47 17.95
CA GLU A 644 -4.47 34.05 18.28
C GLU A 644 -5.63 33.51 17.43
N ILE A 645 -5.36 32.44 16.69
CA ILE A 645 -6.32 31.79 15.77
C ILE A 645 -6.67 30.38 16.22
N PHE A 646 -5.86 29.80 17.08
CA PHE A 646 -6.12 28.53 17.73
C PHE A 646 -5.42 28.50 19.10
N ASN A 647 -6.08 27.86 20.08
CA ASN A 647 -5.51 27.59 21.38
C ASN A 647 -6.13 26.30 21.93
N SER A 648 -5.29 25.29 22.20
CA SER A 648 -5.76 23.97 22.64
C SER A 648 -6.47 23.98 24.01
N ASP A 649 -6.32 25.05 24.78
CA ASP A 649 -6.96 25.25 26.10
C ASP A 649 -8.25 26.08 26.00
N ALA A 650 -8.79 26.32 24.80
CA ALA A 650 -10.08 26.98 24.65
C ALA A 650 -11.19 26.18 25.36
N ALA A 651 -12.12 26.89 26.00
CA ALA A 651 -13.21 26.27 26.81
C ALA A 651 -14.10 25.35 25.94
N GLU A 652 -14.27 25.66 24.65
CA GLU A 652 -15.02 24.83 23.69
C GLU A 652 -14.36 23.46 23.42
N PHE A 653 -13.07 23.32 23.70
CA PHE A 653 -12.29 22.09 23.62
C PHE A 653 -12.15 21.37 24.97
N GLY A 654 -12.85 21.86 26.02
CA GLY A 654 -12.75 21.33 27.39
C GLY A 654 -11.51 21.81 28.16
N GLY A 655 -10.90 22.93 27.73
CA GLY A 655 -9.78 23.57 28.41
C GLY A 655 -10.22 24.55 29.50
N GLU A 656 -9.25 25.11 30.23
CA GLU A 656 -9.45 26.11 31.29
C GLU A 656 -9.76 27.52 30.75
N GLY A 657 -9.58 27.76 29.44
CA GLY A 657 -9.87 29.02 28.78
C GLY A 657 -8.77 30.08 28.92
N VAL A 658 -7.53 29.68 29.13
CA VAL A 658 -6.36 30.58 29.14
C VAL A 658 -6.01 31.00 27.69
N VAL A 659 -6.77 31.97 27.20
CA VAL A 659 -6.68 32.41 25.79
C VAL A 659 -6.34 33.90 25.66
N ASN A 660 -5.86 34.32 24.45
CA ASN A 660 -5.54 35.70 24.12
C ASN A 660 -6.57 36.31 23.15
N SER A 661 -7.74 36.66 23.63
CA SER A 661 -8.84 37.19 22.80
C SER A 661 -8.55 38.51 22.08
N ARG A 662 -7.53 39.28 22.55
CA ARG A 662 -7.14 40.58 21.95
C ARG A 662 -5.94 40.41 21.06
N VAL A 663 -5.96 40.99 19.89
CA VAL A 663 -4.82 41.11 18.96
C VAL A 663 -3.65 41.77 19.68
N LYS A 664 -2.48 41.13 19.65
CA LYS A 664 -1.24 41.68 20.19
C LYS A 664 -0.55 42.53 19.12
N THR A 665 0.03 43.65 19.53
CA THR A 665 0.87 44.48 18.64
C THR A 665 2.32 44.32 19.08
N ALA A 666 3.19 43.99 18.17
CA ALA A 666 4.61 43.87 18.43
C ALA A 666 5.19 45.18 18.95
N LYS A 667 6.02 45.10 19.97
CA LYS A 667 6.79 46.20 20.52
C LYS A 667 8.24 46.06 20.11
N ALA A 668 8.94 47.17 19.94
CA ALA A 668 10.39 47.21 19.72
C ALA A 668 11.12 46.95 21.05
N GLU A 669 10.89 45.77 21.61
CA GLU A 669 11.54 45.24 22.79
C GLU A 669 12.23 43.92 22.35
N GLU A 670 13.54 43.85 22.46
CA GLU A 670 14.33 42.70 22.06
C GLU A 670 13.96 41.47 22.92
N CYS A 671 13.74 40.32 22.28
CA CYS A 671 13.52 39.04 22.92
C CYS A 671 13.83 37.91 21.93
N ASP A 672 14.42 36.81 22.41
CA ASP A 672 14.71 35.63 21.60
C ASP A 672 15.51 35.98 20.31
N GLU A 673 16.51 36.87 20.43
CA GLU A 673 17.33 37.38 19.32
C GLU A 673 16.55 38.13 18.21
N ARG A 674 15.32 38.60 18.52
CA ARG A 674 14.45 39.38 17.65
C ARG A 674 14.29 40.81 18.14
N GLU A 675 14.28 41.76 17.21
CA GLU A 675 14.11 43.20 17.53
C GLU A 675 12.72 43.53 18.11
N HIS A 676 11.76 42.65 17.89
CA HIS A 676 10.37 42.87 18.26
C HIS A 676 9.86 41.66 19.09
N SER A 677 8.97 41.95 20.04
CA SER A 677 8.33 40.92 20.87
C SER A 677 6.87 41.25 21.16
N ILE A 678 6.13 40.20 21.58
CA ILE A 678 4.77 40.31 22.13
C ILE A 678 4.73 39.67 23.53
N LYS A 679 3.73 40.05 24.32
CA LYS A 679 3.44 39.39 25.59
C LYS A 679 2.10 38.69 25.53
N VAL A 680 2.10 37.39 25.85
CA VAL A 680 0.96 36.51 25.72
C VAL A 680 0.70 35.75 27.04
N LYS A 681 -0.52 35.24 27.19
CA LYS A 681 -0.81 34.19 28.17
C LYS A 681 -0.55 32.85 27.50
N LEU A 682 0.07 31.91 28.19
CA LEU A 682 0.22 30.54 27.74
C LEU A 682 -0.51 29.59 28.69
N PRO A 683 -1.37 28.72 28.19
CA PRO A 683 -1.97 27.65 28.98
C PRO A 683 -0.92 26.66 29.49
N ALA A 684 -1.20 25.95 30.54
CA ALA A 684 -0.45 24.78 30.93
C ALA A 684 -0.77 23.63 29.99
N LEU A 685 0.22 22.83 29.62
CA LEU A 685 0.05 21.64 28.75
C LEU A 685 -0.77 21.99 27.50
N GLY A 686 -0.30 22.99 26.73
CA GLY A 686 -1.08 23.47 25.61
C GLY A 686 -0.32 24.25 24.54
N VAL A 687 -0.97 24.40 23.39
CA VAL A 687 -0.45 25.03 22.19
C VAL A 687 -1.27 26.24 21.81
N SER A 688 -0.59 27.36 21.54
CA SER A 688 -1.20 28.60 21.03
C SER A 688 -0.64 28.96 19.67
N ILE A 689 -1.49 29.24 18.70
CA ILE A 689 -1.12 29.54 17.32
C ILE A 689 -1.62 30.93 16.94
N TYR A 690 -0.74 31.76 16.41
CA TYR A 690 -1.01 33.13 16.01
C TYR A 690 -0.82 33.34 14.52
N SER A 691 -1.79 33.99 13.85
CA SER A 691 -1.58 34.55 12.53
C SER A 691 -0.80 35.86 12.65
N CYS A 692 0.17 36.06 11.76
CA CYS A 692 1.08 37.18 11.78
C CYS A 692 0.76 38.14 10.63
N THR A 693 0.43 39.40 10.95
CA THR A 693 0.17 40.44 9.94
C THR A 693 1.28 41.47 10.02
N PRO A 694 2.17 41.58 8.99
CA PRO A 694 3.22 42.59 8.96
C PRO A 694 2.68 44.00 9.06
N GLY A 695 3.34 44.84 9.85
CA GLY A 695 3.06 46.29 9.87
C GLY A 695 3.43 46.93 8.55
N LYS A 696 2.77 47.99 8.19
CA LYS A 696 3.19 48.80 7.03
C LYS A 696 4.64 49.27 7.25
N ALA A 697 5.52 48.94 6.32
CA ALA A 697 6.89 49.44 6.36
C ALA A 697 6.85 50.98 6.53
N PRO A 698 7.64 51.52 7.48
CA PRO A 698 7.73 52.96 7.62
C PRO A 698 8.10 53.55 6.27
N ALA A 699 7.26 54.49 5.74
CA ALA A 699 7.55 55.18 4.49
C ALA A 699 8.97 55.71 4.61
N ARG A 700 9.89 55.28 3.76
CA ARG A 700 11.23 55.84 3.67
C ARG A 700 11.06 57.35 3.53
N LYS A 701 11.35 58.11 4.62
CA LYS A 701 11.46 59.57 4.55
C LYS A 701 12.46 59.87 3.45
N LYS A 702 12.01 60.43 2.34
CA LYS A 702 12.90 61.04 1.34
C LYS A 702 13.75 62.04 2.09
N VAL A 703 15.01 61.71 2.29
CA VAL A 703 16.01 62.66 2.76
C VAL A 703 16.09 63.71 1.65
N THR A 704 15.45 64.84 1.86
CA THR A 704 15.61 66.01 1.02
C THR A 704 17.07 66.50 1.16
N ALA A 705 17.85 66.24 0.13
CA ALA A 705 19.23 66.79 0.04
C ALA A 705 19.16 68.30 0.09
N ALA A 706 19.63 68.85 1.21
CA ALA A 706 19.85 70.28 1.33
C ALA A 706 20.99 70.68 0.36
N LYS A 707 20.66 71.60 -0.55
CA LYS A 707 21.63 72.24 -1.42
C LYS A 707 22.59 73.09 -0.58
N THR A 708 23.84 72.71 -0.53
CA THR A 708 24.94 73.64 -0.21
C THR A 708 25.81 73.81 -1.46
N ALA A 709 25.99 75.07 -1.80
CA ALA A 709 26.67 75.51 -3.00
C ALA A 709 28.20 75.51 -2.85
N LYS A 710 28.82 75.24 -4.00
CA LYS A 710 30.16 75.68 -4.48
C LYS A 710 31.39 75.51 -3.60
N ASP A 711 32.30 74.69 -4.04
CA ASP A 711 33.58 75.26 -4.51
C ASP A 711 34.22 74.36 -5.58
N LYS A 712 34.79 75.03 -6.62
CA LYS A 712 35.53 74.44 -7.74
C LYS A 712 36.98 74.24 -7.35
N THR A 713 37.57 73.14 -7.65
CA THR A 713 38.88 73.11 -8.37
C THR A 713 39.33 71.69 -8.69
N ALA A 714 39.48 71.47 -9.94
CA ALA A 714 40.42 70.68 -10.75
C ALA A 714 41.06 69.37 -10.21
N GLY A 715 40.98 68.33 -11.02
CA GLY A 715 41.98 67.28 -11.07
C GLY A 715 41.48 65.98 -11.70
N LYS A 716 41.70 65.85 -13.01
CA LYS A 716 41.56 64.64 -13.79
C LYS A 716 42.23 63.40 -13.12
N LEU A 717 41.55 62.26 -13.13
CA LEU A 717 42.08 61.05 -13.76
C LEU A 717 41.01 59.96 -13.85
N VAL A 718 40.70 59.62 -15.06
CA VAL A 718 39.87 58.49 -15.45
C VAL A 718 40.58 57.18 -15.22
N ARG A 719 39.99 56.23 -14.53
CA ARG A 719 40.17 54.80 -14.81
C ARG A 719 38.90 54.00 -14.49
N THR A 720 38.22 53.64 -15.53
CA THR A 720 37.17 52.63 -15.59
C THR A 720 37.70 51.28 -15.12
N VAL A 721 37.13 50.75 -14.05
CA VAL A 721 37.23 49.30 -13.73
C VAL A 721 35.84 48.69 -13.91
N LYS A 722 35.68 47.90 -14.96
CA LYS A 722 34.56 47.01 -15.16
C LYS A 722 34.65 45.90 -14.11
N ALA A 723 33.70 45.85 -13.20
CA ALA A 723 33.47 44.70 -12.34
C ALA A 723 33.01 43.51 -13.20
N LYS A 724 33.82 42.46 -13.24
CA LYS A 724 33.40 41.14 -13.76
C LYS A 724 32.71 40.41 -12.64
N THR A 725 31.47 40.01 -12.86
CA THR A 725 30.73 39.04 -12.07
C THR A 725 31.42 37.69 -12.17
N PRO A 726 31.67 36.96 -11.07
CA PRO A 726 32.20 35.61 -11.16
C PRO A 726 31.10 34.64 -11.56
N ALA A 727 31.35 33.86 -12.60
CA ALA A 727 30.48 32.75 -13.02
C ALA A 727 30.50 31.67 -11.94
N LYS A 728 29.31 31.19 -11.56
CA LYS A 728 29.10 29.99 -10.75
C LYS A 728 29.70 28.78 -11.47
N LYS A 729 30.84 28.28 -11.00
CA LYS A 729 31.25 26.89 -11.33
C LYS A 729 30.42 25.93 -10.53
N SER A 730 29.84 24.97 -11.25
CA SER A 730 28.94 23.97 -10.67
C SER A 730 29.70 23.03 -9.73
N VAL A 731 29.10 22.73 -8.60
CA VAL A 731 29.58 21.78 -7.57
C VAL A 731 29.81 20.35 -8.12
N LYS A 732 29.33 20.05 -9.33
CA LYS A 732 29.53 18.76 -10.02
C LYS A 732 30.98 18.48 -10.45
N GLU A 733 31.77 19.50 -10.76
CA GLU A 733 33.16 19.28 -11.20
C GLU A 733 34.14 18.98 -10.04
N GLU A 734 33.84 19.45 -8.83
CA GLU A 734 34.69 19.17 -7.65
C GLU A 734 34.47 17.77 -7.08
N LYS A 735 33.26 17.19 -7.21
CA LYS A 735 32.97 15.80 -6.81
C LYS A 735 33.60 14.79 -7.79
N ALA A 736 33.58 15.06 -9.09
CA ALA A 736 34.18 14.17 -10.09
C ALA A 736 35.68 14.02 -9.89
N THR A 737 36.38 15.09 -9.53
CA THR A 737 37.85 15.05 -9.32
C THR A 737 38.24 14.29 -8.04
N LYS A 738 37.44 14.39 -6.99
CA LYS A 738 37.67 13.64 -5.73
C LYS A 738 37.38 12.14 -5.85
N VAL A 739 36.37 11.75 -6.68
CA VAL A 739 36.07 10.34 -6.94
C VAL A 739 37.18 9.69 -7.80
N GLU A 740 37.72 10.41 -8.80
CA GLU A 740 38.85 9.87 -9.60
C GLU A 740 40.13 9.71 -8.79
N GLU A 741 40.41 10.59 -7.83
CA GLU A 741 41.57 10.44 -6.92
C GLU A 741 41.38 9.30 -5.92
N ALA A 742 40.15 9.06 -5.41
CA ALA A 742 39.85 7.95 -4.52
C ALA A 742 40.00 6.59 -5.24
N VAL A 743 39.48 6.46 -6.46
CA VAL A 743 39.61 5.23 -7.28
C VAL A 743 41.07 4.94 -7.67
N LYS A 744 41.91 5.97 -7.89
CA LYS A 744 43.34 5.80 -8.11
C LYS A 744 44.08 5.37 -6.85
N ALA A 745 43.62 5.81 -5.67
CA ALA A 745 44.22 5.41 -4.39
C ALA A 745 43.90 3.95 -4.04
N GLU A 746 42.65 3.50 -4.28
CA GLU A 746 42.22 2.11 -4.07
C GLU A 746 42.96 1.13 -4.98
N LYS A 747 43.07 1.43 -6.28
CA LYS A 747 43.85 0.59 -7.22
C LYS A 747 45.34 0.47 -6.84
N LYS A 748 45.90 1.51 -6.21
CA LYS A 748 47.26 1.47 -5.74
C LYS A 748 47.42 0.61 -4.47
N ALA A 749 46.43 0.62 -3.57
CA ALA A 749 46.37 -0.22 -2.38
C ALA A 749 46.18 -1.72 -2.71
N GLU A 750 45.35 -2.03 -3.71
CA GLU A 750 45.13 -3.41 -4.18
C GLU A 750 46.36 -4.01 -4.85
N THR A 751 47.13 -3.20 -5.59
CA THR A 751 48.40 -3.62 -6.19
C THR A 751 49.46 -3.89 -5.14
N VAL A 752 49.47 -3.15 -4.04
CA VAL A 752 50.41 -3.37 -2.90
C VAL A 752 50.03 -4.63 -2.13
N LYS A 753 48.73 -4.90 -1.92
CA LYS A 753 48.23 -6.15 -1.29
C LYS A 753 48.56 -7.38 -2.12
N LYS A 754 48.38 -7.35 -3.44
CA LYS A 754 48.76 -8.49 -4.32
C LYS A 754 50.26 -8.75 -4.34
N ARG A 755 51.13 -7.74 -4.20
CA ARG A 755 52.59 -7.92 -4.06
C ARG A 755 52.98 -8.50 -2.71
N ALA A 756 52.22 -8.24 -1.63
CA ALA A 756 52.50 -8.79 -0.31
C ALA A 756 52.09 -10.28 -0.21
N THR A 757 50.99 -10.68 -0.88
CA THR A 757 50.52 -12.09 -0.91
C THR A 757 51.47 -12.99 -1.69
N VAL A 758 51.97 -12.51 -2.84
CA VAL A 758 52.96 -13.29 -3.65
C VAL A 758 54.32 -13.45 -2.93
N LYS A 759 54.70 -12.51 -2.04
CA LYS A 759 55.90 -12.68 -1.21
C LYS A 759 55.72 -13.66 -0.05
N ASN A 760 54.50 -13.83 0.47
CA ASN A 760 54.26 -14.79 1.54
C ASN A 760 54.13 -16.23 1.03
N ASP A 761 53.63 -16.44 -0.19
CA ASP A 761 53.52 -17.79 -0.78
C ASP A 761 54.90 -18.33 -1.21
N ASN A 762 55.82 -17.50 -1.67
CA ASN A 762 57.19 -17.91 -1.94
C ASN A 762 58.00 -18.24 -0.68
N ASN A 763 57.67 -17.65 0.48
CA ASN A 763 58.36 -17.98 1.75
C ASN A 763 57.76 -19.25 2.45
N LYS A 764 56.58 -19.74 2.02
CA LYS A 764 56.06 -21.02 2.49
C LYS A 764 56.54 -22.22 1.68
N ALA A 765 56.87 -22.03 0.39
CA ALA A 765 57.42 -23.08 -0.45
C ALA A 765 58.85 -23.49 -0.06
N ASP A 766 59.65 -22.57 0.47
CA ASP A 766 61.04 -22.83 0.91
C ASP A 766 61.18 -23.46 2.33
N ARG A 767 60.08 -23.59 3.09
CA ARG A 767 60.08 -24.23 4.42
C ARG A 767 59.61 -25.70 4.44
N ASN A 768 59.11 -26.25 3.33
CA ASN A 768 58.71 -27.64 3.23
C ASN A 768 59.66 -28.55 2.44
N SER A 769 60.89 -28.06 2.17
CA SER A 769 61.96 -28.86 1.55
C SER A 769 63.26 -28.86 2.38
N LYS A 770 63.12 -29.04 3.71
CA LYS A 770 64.22 -29.49 4.57
C LYS A 770 63.72 -30.43 5.61
#